data_3abdba9238ddc338484fb5291b4c2ec7
#
_entry.id   3abdba9238ddc338484fb5291b4c2ec7
#
_cell.length_a   1.000
_cell.length_b   1.000
_cell.length_c   1.000
_cell.angle_alpha   90.00
_cell.angle_beta   90.00
_cell.angle_gamma   90.00
#
_symmetry.space_group_name_H-M   'P 1'
#
loop_
_entity.id
_entity.type
_entity.pdbx_description
1 polymer ?
#
loop_
_entity_poly.entity_id
_entity_poly.type
_entity_poly.pdbx_seq_one_letter_code
_entity_poly.pdbx_strand_id
1 'polypeptide(L)'
;MPQLPAQGPPFPSTVVPRQDRDSHDAPADRAPVLGVDPLDDPDPQIAADGAGVENLLRCWVRESGLARPDGDTLRIPLAASGTVLLVPVRYWSPTGLHRFGPPLLEHGPHDAPAVGAVTLAALLTREAAYSARRDDPDADATELVGRVADSVRRTALFLAHRRAAPGDPGTSTPFLNAEQSLLFGHPLHPTPKSREGLSDSESTVCSPESRGSFPLHWIAVARSVLACESAWTERGRTVPAERLALSLAGNGLQLPDGTVPLPLHPWQAREIRHRPDAAALFDSGLLHDLGPSGGHWHPTSSVRTVYRPGAPAMLKLSLALRITNSRRENLRKELRRGVEVHRLLRSGLAEQWRAAFPGFPGFDIVRDPAWLAVDGPDGEPVTGLDVVIRHNPFGPGDDAVCVAGLLALRPWRGQPVMRSRLAHLVARLAARTGRSTAAVGAEWFLRYLHTVVRPVLWLDGEAGIALEAHQQNTLVLLDPDGWPIGGRYRDNQGYYFRASRHAELQHRLPGIGGRSDTFVPDEVTDERFAYYLGVNNVLGMIGAFGSQRLVDERVLLAAFRRFLTEAASGPGRTRSPLPARLLETPTLRCKANLLTRLRGLDELVGPVDTQSVYVTIANPLITSVSPSGMPAVTPMA
;
A
#
# COMPACT_ATOMS: atom_id res chain seq x y z
N MET A 1 -61.67 -11.01 -26.51
CA MET A 1 -60.73 -10.22 -27.34
C MET A 1 -60.85 -8.76 -26.87
N PRO A 2 -59.87 -8.19 -26.18
CA PRO A 2 -59.75 -6.77 -25.98
C PRO A 2 -58.72 -6.18 -26.97
N GLN A 3 -59.10 -5.04 -27.53
CA GLN A 3 -58.37 -4.25 -28.52
C GLN A 3 -57.10 -3.65 -27.99
N LEU A 4 -56.03 -3.65 -28.81
CA LEU A 4 -54.77 -2.92 -28.60
C LEU A 4 -54.98 -1.41 -28.75
N PRO A 5 -54.32 -0.54 -27.95
CA PRO A 5 -54.37 0.90 -28.13
C PRO A 5 -53.45 1.36 -29.27
N ALA A 6 -53.87 2.43 -29.92
CA ALA A 6 -53.31 3.06 -31.11
C ALA A 6 -51.87 3.59 -30.89
N GLN A 7 -51.06 3.48 -31.96
CA GLN A 7 -49.74 4.06 -32.09
C GLN A 7 -49.81 5.62 -32.11
N GLY A 8 -48.97 6.25 -31.32
CA GLY A 8 -48.77 7.71 -31.36
C GLY A 8 -47.97 8.14 -32.61
N PRO A 9 -47.97 9.43 -32.94
CA PRO A 9 -47.40 9.96 -34.18
C PRO A 9 -45.86 9.88 -34.20
N PRO A 10 -45.24 9.76 -35.39
CA PRO A 10 -43.80 9.65 -35.55
C PRO A 10 -43.12 11.00 -35.24
N PHE A 11 -41.92 10.91 -34.64
CA PHE A 11 -41.07 12.07 -34.39
C PHE A 11 -40.74 12.86 -35.66
N PRO A 12 -40.69 14.20 -35.63
CA PRO A 12 -40.32 14.98 -36.80
C PRO A 12 -38.83 14.76 -37.13
N SER A 13 -38.56 14.37 -38.37
CA SER A 13 -37.21 14.34 -38.95
C SER A 13 -36.70 15.78 -39.09
N THR A 14 -35.79 16.19 -38.22
CA THR A 14 -34.98 17.37 -38.43
C THR A 14 -33.92 17.10 -39.48
N VAL A 15 -34.15 17.63 -40.67
CA VAL A 15 -33.14 17.71 -41.74
C VAL A 15 -32.08 18.71 -41.27
N VAL A 16 -30.89 18.18 -40.94
CA VAL A 16 -29.72 19.03 -40.69
C VAL A 16 -29.23 19.59 -42.03
N PRO A 17 -29.10 20.92 -42.21
CA PRO A 17 -28.53 21.51 -43.42
C PRO A 17 -27.07 21.03 -43.56
N ARG A 18 -26.70 20.57 -44.75
CA ARG A 18 -25.29 20.40 -45.12
C ARG A 18 -24.61 21.77 -45.09
N GLN A 19 -23.71 21.98 -44.14
CA GLN A 19 -22.76 23.08 -44.18
C GLN A 19 -21.70 22.76 -45.24
N ASP A 20 -21.52 23.72 -46.16
CA ASP A 20 -20.47 23.72 -47.16
C ASP A 20 -19.10 23.65 -46.47
N ARG A 21 -18.30 22.68 -46.92
CA ARG A 21 -16.89 22.62 -46.58
C ARG A 21 -16.11 23.58 -47.45
N ASP A 22 -15.88 24.78 -46.94
CA ASP A 22 -14.82 25.64 -47.44
C ASP A 22 -14.24 26.45 -46.26
N SER A 23 -13.14 25.99 -45.78
CA SER A 23 -11.92 26.68 -45.33
C SER A 23 -11.05 25.70 -44.56
N HIS A 24 -9.97 25.29 -45.18
CA HIS A 24 -8.85 24.64 -44.51
C HIS A 24 -8.13 25.63 -43.57
N ASP A 25 -8.65 25.78 -42.35
CA ASP A 25 -7.82 26.13 -41.23
C ASP A 25 -7.33 24.79 -40.63
N ALA A 26 -6.05 24.48 -40.81
CA ALA A 26 -5.40 23.40 -40.12
C ALA A 26 -5.68 23.56 -38.61
N PRO A 27 -6.12 22.53 -37.88
CA PRO A 27 -6.35 22.65 -36.46
C PRO A 27 -5.04 23.10 -35.82
N ALA A 28 -5.06 24.28 -35.21
CA ALA A 28 -3.94 24.77 -34.40
C ALA A 28 -3.61 23.67 -33.40
N ASP A 29 -2.35 23.21 -33.41
CA ASP A 29 -1.85 22.19 -32.49
C ASP A 29 -2.22 22.58 -31.06
N ARG A 30 -3.12 21.83 -30.45
CA ARG A 30 -3.57 22.04 -29.09
C ARG A 30 -2.46 21.59 -28.15
N ALA A 31 -1.52 22.51 -27.88
CA ALA A 31 -0.47 22.25 -26.91
C ALA A 31 -1.02 22.36 -25.50
N PRO A 32 -0.97 21.30 -24.68
CA PRO A 32 -1.43 21.36 -23.30
C PRO A 32 -0.54 22.31 -22.48
N VAL A 33 -1.15 23.29 -21.82
CA VAL A 33 -0.44 24.24 -20.94
C VAL A 33 -0.33 23.67 -19.54
N LEU A 34 0.88 23.69 -18.96
CA LEU A 34 1.13 23.37 -17.56
C LEU A 34 0.55 24.48 -16.65
N GLY A 35 -0.73 24.38 -16.29
CA GLY A 35 -1.38 25.24 -15.31
C GLY A 35 -0.97 24.94 -13.85
N VAL A 36 -1.75 25.42 -12.89
CA VAL A 36 -1.62 25.06 -11.45
C VAL A 36 -1.62 23.55 -11.27
N ASP A 37 -0.92 23.06 -10.25
CA ASP A 37 -0.92 21.63 -9.92
C ASP A 37 -2.32 21.18 -9.47
N PRO A 38 -2.97 20.23 -10.16
CA PRO A 38 -4.30 19.79 -9.77
C PRO A 38 -4.40 19.32 -8.32
N LEU A 39 -3.32 18.74 -7.76
CA LEU A 39 -3.34 18.26 -6.36
C LEU A 39 -3.48 19.42 -5.35
N ASP A 40 -3.04 20.63 -5.72
CA ASP A 40 -3.12 21.82 -4.87
C ASP A 40 -4.40 22.63 -5.10
N ASP A 41 -5.27 22.21 -6.03
CA ASP A 41 -6.53 22.89 -6.28
C ASP A 41 -7.37 22.97 -5.00
N PRO A 42 -7.96 24.13 -4.65
CA PRO A 42 -8.75 24.29 -3.44
C PRO A 42 -10.03 23.42 -3.43
N ASP A 43 -10.58 23.07 -4.59
CA ASP A 43 -11.68 22.11 -4.67
C ASP A 43 -11.18 20.68 -4.41
N PRO A 44 -11.65 19.99 -3.34
CA PRO A 44 -11.25 18.63 -3.06
C PRO A 44 -11.59 17.65 -4.18
N GLN A 45 -12.64 17.90 -4.96
CA GLN A 45 -13.06 17.04 -6.06
C GLN A 45 -12.06 17.13 -7.23
N ILE A 46 -11.62 18.33 -7.59
CA ILE A 46 -10.60 18.55 -8.64
C ILE A 46 -9.28 17.91 -8.22
N ALA A 47 -8.86 18.12 -6.97
CA ALA A 47 -7.62 17.53 -6.45
C ALA A 47 -7.67 16.00 -6.40
N ALA A 48 -8.81 15.41 -6.04
CA ALA A 48 -9.01 13.97 -6.02
C ALA A 48 -9.02 13.35 -7.42
N ASP A 49 -9.68 14.02 -8.37
CA ASP A 49 -9.69 13.59 -9.76
C ASP A 49 -8.29 13.65 -10.37
N GLY A 50 -7.55 14.76 -10.17
CA GLY A 50 -6.15 14.89 -10.58
C GLY A 50 -5.24 13.79 -10.01
N ALA A 51 -5.43 13.41 -8.74
CA ALA A 51 -4.70 12.29 -8.13
C ALA A 51 -5.06 10.95 -8.78
N GLY A 52 -6.33 10.72 -9.10
CA GLY A 52 -6.81 9.54 -9.83
C GLY A 52 -6.19 9.45 -11.22
N VAL A 53 -6.16 10.54 -11.96
CA VAL A 53 -5.51 10.68 -13.27
C VAL A 53 -4.02 10.32 -13.17
N GLU A 54 -3.29 10.93 -12.22
CA GLU A 54 -1.86 10.64 -12.06
C GLU A 54 -1.59 9.16 -11.73
N ASN A 55 -2.38 8.55 -10.86
CA ASN A 55 -2.22 7.15 -10.50
C ASN A 55 -2.45 6.21 -11.68
N LEU A 56 -3.52 6.45 -12.47
CA LEU A 56 -3.81 5.68 -13.67
C LEU A 56 -2.68 5.81 -14.71
N LEU A 57 -2.22 7.03 -14.97
CA LEU A 57 -1.14 7.30 -15.92
C LEU A 57 0.19 6.69 -15.48
N ARG A 58 0.54 6.75 -14.18
CA ARG A 58 1.75 6.09 -13.66
C ARG A 58 1.69 4.58 -13.84
N CYS A 59 0.53 3.96 -13.55
CA CYS A 59 0.33 2.53 -13.81
C CYS A 59 0.46 2.24 -15.30
N TRP A 60 -0.25 2.97 -16.15
CA TRP A 60 -0.23 2.76 -17.60
C TRP A 60 1.16 2.89 -18.20
N VAL A 61 1.86 4.00 -17.91
CA VAL A 61 3.24 4.24 -18.41
C VAL A 61 4.18 3.12 -18.00
N ARG A 62 4.13 2.71 -16.73
CA ARG A 62 4.98 1.64 -16.20
C ARG A 62 4.65 0.27 -16.80
N GLU A 63 3.37 -0.06 -16.89
CA GLU A 63 2.91 -1.39 -17.26
C GLU A 63 2.90 -1.61 -18.78
N SER A 64 2.80 -0.52 -19.58
CA SER A 64 2.97 -0.54 -21.04
C SER A 64 4.40 -0.28 -21.51
N GLY A 65 5.31 0.05 -20.60
CA GLY A 65 6.71 0.34 -20.95
C GLY A 65 6.92 1.61 -21.80
N LEU A 66 6.04 2.62 -21.64
CA LEU A 66 6.15 3.85 -22.41
C LEU A 66 7.43 4.64 -22.07
N ALA A 67 8.16 5.04 -23.09
CA ALA A 67 9.39 5.82 -22.97
C ALA A 67 9.10 7.29 -22.61
N ARG A 68 10.15 7.99 -22.14
CA ARG A 68 10.11 9.42 -21.96
C ARG A 68 9.83 10.13 -23.29
N PRO A 69 8.88 11.09 -23.36
CA PRO A 69 8.68 11.88 -24.57
C PRO A 69 9.87 12.81 -24.83
N ASP A 70 10.08 13.18 -26.09
CA ASP A 70 11.13 14.14 -26.48
C ASP A 70 10.83 15.57 -25.99
N GLY A 71 9.54 15.90 -25.78
CA GLY A 71 9.06 17.19 -25.26
C GLY A 71 8.33 17.07 -23.93
N ASP A 72 7.54 18.09 -23.62
CA ASP A 72 6.77 18.18 -22.38
C ASP A 72 5.38 17.51 -22.45
N THR A 73 5.08 16.79 -23.54
CA THR A 73 3.79 16.15 -23.75
C THR A 73 3.99 14.67 -24.12
N LEU A 74 3.43 13.79 -23.31
CA LEU A 74 3.35 12.37 -23.59
C LEU A 74 2.11 12.10 -24.46
N ARG A 75 2.32 11.49 -25.62
CA ARG A 75 1.27 11.07 -26.56
C ARG A 75 0.96 9.59 -26.33
N ILE A 76 -0.27 9.28 -25.97
CA ILE A 76 -0.73 7.90 -25.76
C ILE A 76 -1.78 7.58 -26.83
N PRO A 77 -1.44 6.82 -27.87
CA PRO A 77 -2.41 6.38 -28.86
C PRO A 77 -3.39 5.39 -28.22
N LEU A 78 -4.67 5.58 -28.48
CA LEU A 78 -5.78 4.74 -28.02
C LEU A 78 -6.43 4.11 -29.24
N ALA A 79 -5.86 3.01 -29.73
CA ALA A 79 -6.26 2.35 -30.98
C ALA A 79 -7.73 1.85 -30.93
N ALA A 80 -8.17 1.37 -29.77
CA ALA A 80 -9.54 0.92 -29.54
C ALA A 80 -10.58 2.04 -29.67
N SER A 81 -10.17 3.30 -29.44
CA SER A 81 -11.05 4.48 -29.49
C SER A 81 -10.77 5.38 -30.68
N GLY A 82 -9.72 5.07 -31.48
CA GLY A 82 -9.34 5.86 -32.65
C GLY A 82 -8.89 7.28 -32.34
N THR A 83 -8.35 7.52 -31.15
CA THR A 83 -7.92 8.84 -30.68
C THR A 83 -6.54 8.78 -30.01
N VAL A 84 -5.98 9.94 -29.68
CA VAL A 84 -4.72 10.09 -28.96
C VAL A 84 -4.95 10.92 -27.71
N LEU A 85 -4.42 10.46 -26.60
CA LEU A 85 -4.41 11.21 -25.35
C LEU A 85 -3.12 12.04 -25.29
N LEU A 86 -3.23 13.35 -25.10
CA LEU A 86 -2.14 14.27 -24.88
C LEU A 86 -1.99 14.56 -23.39
N VAL A 87 -0.88 14.15 -22.80
CA VAL A 87 -0.64 14.24 -21.36
C VAL A 87 0.52 15.19 -21.09
N PRO A 88 0.28 16.38 -20.48
CA PRO A 88 1.36 17.27 -20.06
C PRO A 88 2.24 16.60 -18.99
N VAL A 89 3.56 16.63 -19.16
CA VAL A 89 4.53 16.04 -18.24
C VAL A 89 5.11 17.13 -17.33
N ARG A 90 4.72 17.14 -16.06
CA ARG A 90 5.26 18.05 -15.03
C ARG A 90 6.63 17.61 -14.52
N TYR A 91 6.81 16.29 -14.42
CA TYR A 91 8.05 15.68 -13.97
C TYR A 91 8.14 14.24 -14.48
N TRP A 92 9.22 13.92 -15.17
CA TRP A 92 9.50 12.55 -15.59
C TRP A 92 10.51 11.93 -14.63
N SER A 93 10.09 10.95 -13.87
CA SER A 93 10.88 10.26 -12.84
C SER A 93 11.58 9.04 -13.43
N PRO A 94 12.92 8.91 -13.32
CA PRO A 94 13.64 7.69 -13.68
C PRO A 94 13.16 6.44 -12.91
N THR A 95 12.62 6.63 -11.71
CA THR A 95 12.09 5.53 -10.87
C THR A 95 10.60 5.30 -11.04
N GLY A 96 9.93 6.09 -11.93
CA GLY A 96 8.52 5.91 -12.31
C GLY A 96 7.51 6.67 -11.44
N LEU A 97 7.94 7.57 -10.55
CA LEU A 97 7.04 8.44 -9.81
C LEU A 97 6.80 9.76 -10.57
N HIS A 98 6.32 9.62 -11.81
CA HIS A 98 6.04 10.75 -12.69
C HIS A 98 4.98 11.70 -12.11
N ARG A 99 4.99 12.98 -12.56
CA ARG A 99 3.92 13.94 -12.31
C ARG A 99 3.37 14.39 -13.64
N PHE A 100 2.05 14.46 -13.74
CA PHE A 100 1.34 14.79 -14.95
C PHE A 100 0.40 15.99 -14.74
N GLY A 101 0.11 16.68 -15.83
CA GLY A 101 -1.00 17.64 -15.90
C GLY A 101 -2.28 16.98 -16.38
N PRO A 102 -3.38 17.74 -16.45
CA PRO A 102 -4.66 17.24 -16.95
C PRO A 102 -4.56 16.80 -18.41
N PRO A 103 -4.94 15.55 -18.76
CA PRO A 103 -4.85 15.04 -20.13
C PRO A 103 -5.94 15.59 -21.03
N LEU A 104 -5.66 15.72 -22.31
CA LEU A 104 -6.59 16.18 -23.35
C LEU A 104 -6.70 15.13 -24.46
N LEU A 105 -7.85 15.07 -25.14
CA LEU A 105 -7.97 14.33 -26.39
C LEU A 105 -7.45 15.20 -27.54
N GLU A 106 -6.62 14.66 -28.43
CA GLU A 106 -5.93 15.40 -29.52
C GLU A 106 -6.92 16.08 -30.47
N HIS A 107 -7.97 15.39 -30.83
CA HIS A 107 -8.98 15.89 -31.77
C HIS A 107 -10.27 16.38 -31.09
N GLY A 108 -10.22 16.64 -29.79
CA GLY A 108 -11.36 17.22 -29.06
C GLY A 108 -11.57 18.69 -29.42
N PRO A 109 -12.80 19.23 -29.21
CA PRO A 109 -13.05 20.65 -29.33
C PRO A 109 -12.06 21.49 -28.52
N HIS A 110 -11.76 22.71 -28.98
CA HIS A 110 -10.74 23.55 -28.35
C HIS A 110 -11.07 23.88 -26.88
N ASP A 111 -12.36 24.02 -26.57
CA ASP A 111 -12.92 24.31 -25.24
C ASP A 111 -13.30 23.04 -24.44
N ALA A 112 -13.06 21.84 -25.00
CA ALA A 112 -13.37 20.60 -24.28
C ALA A 112 -12.61 20.51 -22.95
N PRO A 113 -13.27 20.07 -21.86
CA PRO A 113 -12.61 19.89 -20.57
C PRO A 113 -11.52 18.81 -20.67
N ALA A 114 -10.60 18.86 -19.72
CA ALA A 114 -9.62 17.80 -19.56
C ALA A 114 -10.28 16.44 -19.24
N VAL A 115 -9.61 15.36 -19.59
CA VAL A 115 -10.09 13.99 -19.33
C VAL A 115 -9.90 13.66 -17.85
N GLY A 116 -11.02 13.54 -17.11
CA GLY A 116 -11.01 13.15 -15.70
C GLY A 116 -10.72 11.67 -15.49
N ALA A 117 -10.44 11.29 -14.24
CA ALA A 117 -9.98 9.95 -13.87
C ALA A 117 -10.95 8.83 -14.30
N VAL A 118 -12.26 9.03 -14.16
CA VAL A 118 -13.26 8.01 -14.52
C VAL A 118 -13.30 7.78 -16.02
N THR A 119 -13.27 8.87 -16.81
CA THR A 119 -13.20 8.78 -18.28
C THR A 119 -11.89 8.15 -18.73
N LEU A 120 -10.77 8.56 -18.12
CA LEU A 120 -9.45 7.97 -18.39
C LEU A 120 -9.45 6.47 -18.10
N ALA A 121 -10.01 6.04 -16.97
CA ALA A 121 -10.13 4.63 -16.63
C ALA A 121 -10.90 3.85 -17.70
N ALA A 122 -12.04 4.39 -18.19
CA ALA A 122 -12.83 3.76 -19.24
C ALA A 122 -12.04 3.63 -20.56
N LEU A 123 -11.31 4.69 -20.95
CA LEU A 123 -10.47 4.68 -22.14
C LEU A 123 -9.34 3.65 -22.05
N LEU A 124 -8.58 3.65 -20.95
CA LEU A 124 -7.47 2.73 -20.73
C LEU A 124 -7.94 1.28 -20.60
N THR A 125 -9.08 1.05 -19.97
CA THR A 125 -9.70 -0.27 -19.87
C THR A 125 -10.12 -0.81 -21.24
N ARG A 126 -10.74 0.05 -22.06
CA ARG A 126 -11.09 -0.31 -23.44
C ARG A 126 -9.86 -0.64 -24.28
N GLU A 127 -8.78 0.13 -24.13
CA GLU A 127 -7.51 -0.10 -24.83
C GLU A 127 -6.87 -1.43 -24.42
N ALA A 128 -6.83 -1.71 -23.10
CA ALA A 128 -6.34 -2.97 -22.58
C ALA A 128 -7.16 -4.17 -23.09
N ALA A 129 -8.49 -4.07 -23.07
CA ALA A 129 -9.37 -5.11 -23.59
C ALA A 129 -9.20 -5.33 -25.12
N TYR A 130 -8.98 -4.25 -25.86
CA TYR A 130 -8.70 -4.35 -27.30
C TYR A 130 -7.39 -5.09 -27.58
N SER A 131 -6.36 -4.79 -26.81
CA SER A 131 -5.06 -5.48 -26.90
C SER A 131 -5.14 -6.92 -26.42
N ALA A 132 -5.92 -7.21 -25.37
CA ALA A 132 -6.09 -8.56 -24.80
C ALA A 132 -7.08 -9.46 -25.58
N ARG A 133 -7.96 -8.91 -26.43
CA ARG A 133 -8.93 -9.70 -27.23
C ARG A 133 -8.29 -10.78 -28.10
N ARG A 134 -6.97 -10.80 -28.21
CA ARG A 134 -6.23 -11.87 -28.86
C ARG A 134 -5.95 -13.05 -27.91
N ASP A 135 -5.98 -12.83 -26.57
CA ASP A 135 -5.46 -13.79 -25.60
C ASP A 135 -6.42 -14.14 -24.43
N ASP A 136 -7.42 -13.29 -24.06
CA ASP A 136 -8.32 -13.54 -22.93
C ASP A 136 -9.66 -12.78 -23.06
N PRO A 137 -10.82 -13.51 -23.20
CA PRO A 137 -12.14 -12.88 -23.39
C PRO A 137 -12.85 -12.40 -22.11
N ASP A 138 -12.38 -12.73 -20.89
CA ASP A 138 -13.15 -12.58 -19.65
C ASP A 138 -12.75 -11.38 -18.76
N ALA A 139 -11.95 -10.43 -19.23
CA ALA A 139 -11.58 -9.26 -18.43
C ALA A 139 -12.78 -8.33 -18.19
N ASP A 140 -13.33 -8.31 -16.98
CA ASP A 140 -14.41 -7.40 -16.59
C ASP A 140 -13.91 -5.97 -16.39
N ALA A 141 -13.98 -5.23 -17.51
CA ALA A 141 -13.60 -3.84 -17.60
C ALA A 141 -14.47 -2.90 -16.74
N THR A 142 -15.68 -3.30 -16.41
CA THR A 142 -16.71 -2.46 -15.78
C THR A 142 -16.41 -2.22 -14.30
N GLU A 143 -15.94 -3.26 -13.59
CA GLU A 143 -15.59 -3.18 -12.17
C GLU A 143 -14.50 -2.10 -11.91
N LEU A 144 -13.47 -2.04 -12.75
CA LEU A 144 -12.38 -1.09 -12.56
C LEU A 144 -12.85 0.36 -12.61
N VAL A 145 -13.71 0.71 -13.57
CA VAL A 145 -14.24 2.08 -13.73
C VAL A 145 -15.05 2.49 -12.49
N GLY A 146 -15.93 1.61 -12.01
CA GLY A 146 -16.70 1.84 -10.79
C GLY A 146 -15.81 2.06 -9.57
N ARG A 147 -14.72 1.26 -9.43
CA ARG A 147 -13.76 1.38 -8.33
C ARG A 147 -12.89 2.63 -8.42
N VAL A 148 -12.57 3.11 -9.63
CA VAL A 148 -11.91 4.41 -9.82
C VAL A 148 -12.83 5.54 -9.35
N ALA A 149 -14.11 5.51 -9.75
CA ALA A 149 -15.08 6.50 -9.31
C ALA A 149 -15.23 6.52 -7.77
N ASP A 150 -15.36 5.34 -7.12
CA ASP A 150 -15.40 5.24 -5.67
C ASP A 150 -14.10 5.77 -5.02
N SER A 151 -12.94 5.44 -5.59
CA SER A 151 -11.64 5.90 -5.09
C SER A 151 -11.51 7.43 -5.15
N VAL A 152 -11.89 8.05 -6.25
CA VAL A 152 -11.89 9.52 -6.42
C VAL A 152 -12.86 10.19 -5.43
N ARG A 153 -14.09 9.71 -5.34
CA ARG A 153 -15.10 10.23 -4.40
C ARG A 153 -14.60 10.19 -2.94
N ARG A 154 -14.03 9.06 -2.51
CA ARG A 154 -13.47 8.93 -1.16
C ARG A 154 -12.26 9.83 -0.94
N THR A 155 -11.38 9.94 -1.93
CA THR A 155 -10.23 10.85 -1.85
C THR A 155 -10.70 12.31 -1.67
N ALA A 156 -11.75 12.74 -2.39
CA ALA A 156 -12.33 14.06 -2.21
C ALA A 156 -12.88 14.28 -0.79
N LEU A 157 -13.59 13.30 -0.24
CA LEU A 157 -14.08 13.32 1.14
C LEU A 157 -12.92 13.47 2.14
N PHE A 158 -11.87 12.68 2.00
CA PHE A 158 -10.69 12.72 2.88
C PHE A 158 -9.96 14.05 2.78
N LEU A 159 -9.82 14.61 1.57
CA LEU A 159 -9.22 15.93 1.35
C LEU A 159 -10.04 17.03 2.00
N ALA A 160 -11.37 17.01 1.85
CA ALA A 160 -12.26 17.98 2.49
C ALA A 160 -12.08 17.98 4.01
N HIS A 161 -12.13 16.81 4.64
CA HIS A 161 -11.92 16.67 6.09
C HIS A 161 -10.53 17.14 6.52
N ARG A 162 -9.49 16.78 5.76
CA ARG A 162 -8.11 17.11 6.12
C ARG A 162 -7.80 18.58 5.90
N ARG A 163 -8.39 19.23 4.90
CA ARG A 163 -8.26 20.68 4.66
C ARG A 163 -9.00 21.51 5.72
N ALA A 164 -10.12 21.01 6.24
CA ALA A 164 -10.81 21.62 7.39
C ALA A 164 -9.98 21.56 8.68
N ALA A 165 -9.13 20.52 8.85
CA ALA A 165 -8.28 20.33 10.01
C ALA A 165 -6.85 19.95 9.59
N PRO A 166 -6.08 20.88 8.98
CA PRO A 166 -4.75 20.60 8.46
C PRO A 166 -3.71 20.41 9.56
N GLY A 167 -2.59 19.77 9.20
CA GLY A 167 -1.50 19.47 10.14
C GLY A 167 -1.78 18.28 11.04
N ASP A 168 -0.93 18.10 12.02
CA ASP A 168 -1.02 17.00 12.99
C ASP A 168 -1.66 17.50 14.29
N PRO A 169 -2.67 16.81 14.85
CA PRO A 169 -3.23 17.16 16.14
C PRO A 169 -2.18 17.02 17.24
N GLY A 170 -2.08 18.03 18.12
CA GLY A 170 -1.13 18.01 19.24
C GLY A 170 -1.39 16.90 20.28
N THR A 171 -2.58 16.32 20.26
CA THR A 171 -2.99 15.21 21.12
C THR A 171 -2.70 13.82 20.52
N SER A 172 -2.24 13.76 19.28
CA SER A 172 -1.95 12.51 18.57
C SER A 172 -0.46 12.18 18.62
N THR A 173 -0.13 10.88 18.61
CA THR A 173 1.27 10.43 18.54
C THR A 173 1.83 10.58 17.12
N PRO A 174 3.17 10.75 16.95
CA PRO A 174 3.80 10.78 15.63
C PRO A 174 3.51 9.51 14.80
N PHE A 175 3.45 8.35 15.47
CA PHE A 175 3.08 7.09 14.85
C PHE A 175 1.68 7.18 14.20
N LEU A 176 0.67 7.57 14.96
CA LEU A 176 -0.71 7.64 14.45
C LEU A 176 -0.86 8.71 13.36
N ASN A 177 -0.18 9.85 13.52
CA ASN A 177 -0.19 10.90 12.51
C ASN A 177 0.35 10.42 11.14
N ALA A 178 1.39 9.59 11.15
CA ALA A 178 1.92 8.99 9.93
C ALA A 178 0.94 7.97 9.32
N GLU A 179 0.35 7.11 10.15
CA GLU A 179 -0.65 6.13 9.71
C GLU A 179 -1.87 6.77 9.05
N GLN A 180 -2.24 7.96 9.48
CA GLN A 180 -3.40 8.72 9.01
C GLN A 180 -3.08 9.67 7.84
N SER A 181 -1.84 9.68 7.33
CA SER A 181 -1.38 10.66 6.33
C SER A 181 -1.62 10.30 4.88
N LEU A 182 -1.97 9.05 4.58
CA LEU A 182 -1.99 8.51 3.21
C LEU A 182 -3.25 8.92 2.44
N LEU A 183 -3.50 10.22 2.27
CA LEU A 183 -4.71 10.75 1.65
C LEU A 183 -4.93 10.23 0.22
N PHE A 184 -3.87 10.21 -0.60
CA PHE A 184 -3.91 9.74 -1.97
C PHE A 184 -3.63 8.24 -2.14
N GLY A 185 -3.19 7.55 -1.07
CA GLY A 185 -2.88 6.13 -1.08
C GLY A 185 -1.61 5.75 -1.83
N HIS A 186 -1.59 4.54 -2.38
CA HIS A 186 -0.46 4.01 -3.13
C HIS A 186 -0.34 4.69 -4.51
N PRO A 187 0.76 5.38 -4.83
CA PRO A 187 0.87 6.21 -6.03
C PRO A 187 0.90 5.43 -7.35
N LEU A 188 1.07 4.12 -7.29
CA LEU A 188 1.11 3.18 -8.42
C LEU A 188 0.02 2.12 -8.26
N HIS A 189 -1.17 2.56 -7.86
CA HIS A 189 -2.37 1.73 -7.80
C HIS A 189 -3.56 2.49 -8.44
N PRO A 190 -4.36 1.87 -9.34
CA PRO A 190 -5.43 2.58 -10.04
C PRO A 190 -6.58 3.00 -9.13
N THR A 191 -6.83 2.25 -8.05
CA THR A 191 -7.97 2.47 -7.14
C THR A 191 -7.56 2.46 -5.66
N PRO A 192 -6.60 3.32 -5.23
CA PRO A 192 -5.95 3.17 -3.92
C PRO A 192 -6.87 3.44 -2.74
N LYS A 193 -7.99 4.12 -2.93
CA LYS A 193 -8.94 4.51 -1.89
C LYS A 193 -10.33 3.90 -2.05
N SER A 194 -10.54 3.04 -3.05
CA SER A 194 -11.80 2.30 -3.15
C SER A 194 -11.98 1.37 -1.92
N ARG A 195 -13.18 1.42 -1.35
CA ARG A 195 -13.61 0.65 -0.18
C ARG A 195 -15.09 0.32 -0.33
N GLU A 196 -15.38 -0.50 -1.33
CA GLU A 196 -16.74 -0.94 -1.61
C GLU A 196 -17.34 -1.64 -0.39
N GLY A 197 -18.61 -1.35 -0.11
CA GLY A 197 -19.32 -1.87 1.07
C GLY A 197 -19.31 -0.93 2.29
N LEU A 198 -18.50 0.15 2.30
CA LEU A 198 -18.62 1.22 3.31
C LEU A 198 -19.56 2.32 2.82
N SER A 199 -20.52 2.74 3.64
CA SER A 199 -21.22 4.01 3.49
C SER A 199 -20.28 5.20 3.74
N ASP A 200 -20.69 6.42 3.42
CA ASP A 200 -19.87 7.61 3.66
C ASP A 200 -19.69 7.89 5.15
N SER A 201 -20.73 7.66 5.96
CA SER A 201 -20.63 7.77 7.42
C SER A 201 -19.67 6.75 8.03
N GLU A 202 -19.75 5.48 7.61
CA GLU A 202 -18.80 4.44 8.03
C GLU A 202 -17.38 4.75 7.54
N SER A 203 -17.24 5.25 6.31
CA SER A 203 -15.95 5.67 5.77
C SER A 203 -15.31 6.76 6.62
N THR A 204 -16.08 7.72 7.11
CA THR A 204 -15.59 8.79 8.00
C THR A 204 -15.06 8.21 9.32
N VAL A 205 -15.81 7.30 9.93
CA VAL A 205 -15.49 6.73 11.25
C VAL A 205 -14.40 5.67 11.17
N CYS A 206 -14.39 4.85 10.10
CA CYS A 206 -13.50 3.69 9.97
C CYS A 206 -12.23 3.97 9.14
N SER A 207 -12.04 5.19 8.62
CA SER A 207 -10.90 5.50 7.78
C SER A 207 -9.82 6.29 8.51
N PRO A 208 -8.54 5.86 8.40
CA PRO A 208 -7.42 6.60 8.96
C PRO A 208 -7.28 7.99 8.35
N GLU A 209 -7.59 8.16 7.07
CA GLU A 209 -7.49 9.43 6.36
C GLU A 209 -8.40 10.52 6.95
N SER A 210 -9.57 10.14 7.45
CA SER A 210 -10.51 11.01 8.18
C SER A 210 -10.16 11.15 9.67
N ARG A 211 -9.07 10.54 10.14
CA ARG A 211 -8.75 10.43 11.57
C ARG A 211 -9.86 9.75 12.37
N GLY A 212 -10.52 8.77 11.75
CA GLY A 212 -11.61 8.04 12.36
C GLY A 212 -11.22 7.32 13.64
N SER A 213 -12.21 7.05 14.46
CA SER A 213 -12.06 6.22 15.66
C SER A 213 -13.40 5.60 16.04
N PHE A 214 -13.35 4.42 16.61
CA PHE A 214 -14.55 3.67 16.98
C PHE A 214 -14.27 2.75 18.17
N PRO A 215 -15.29 2.43 19.00
CA PRO A 215 -15.20 1.32 19.94
C PRO A 215 -15.18 0.00 19.17
N LEU A 216 -14.44 -0.99 19.69
CA LEU A 216 -14.48 -2.34 19.11
C LEU A 216 -15.83 -2.97 19.38
N HIS A 217 -16.28 -3.80 18.44
CA HIS A 217 -17.40 -4.68 18.64
C HIS A 217 -16.90 -6.01 19.23
N TRP A 218 -17.54 -6.51 20.25
CA TRP A 218 -17.11 -7.73 20.94
C TRP A 218 -18.14 -8.84 20.75
N ILE A 219 -17.63 -10.04 20.60
CA ILE A 219 -18.42 -11.28 20.69
C ILE A 219 -17.82 -12.17 21.78
N ALA A 220 -18.68 -12.92 22.48
CA ALA A 220 -18.25 -13.98 23.38
C ALA A 220 -18.18 -15.29 22.58
N VAL A 221 -17.05 -15.98 22.65
CA VAL A 221 -16.78 -17.23 21.94
C VAL A 221 -16.73 -18.37 22.95
N ALA A 222 -17.54 -19.42 22.78
CA ALA A 222 -17.47 -20.64 23.59
C ALA A 222 -16.07 -21.29 23.42
N ARG A 223 -15.50 -21.80 24.52
CA ARG A 223 -14.17 -22.40 24.50
C ARG A 223 -14.05 -23.61 23.57
N SER A 224 -15.17 -24.30 23.31
CA SER A 224 -15.22 -25.48 22.42
C SER A 224 -14.96 -25.17 20.95
N VAL A 225 -15.16 -23.92 20.52
CA VAL A 225 -14.92 -23.45 19.14
C VAL A 225 -13.84 -22.36 19.06
N LEU A 226 -13.16 -22.10 20.18
CA LEU A 226 -12.07 -21.14 20.23
C LEU A 226 -10.74 -21.77 19.79
N ALA A 227 -10.12 -21.20 18.77
CA ALA A 227 -8.74 -21.47 18.40
C ALA A 227 -7.86 -20.28 18.80
N CYS A 228 -6.73 -20.53 19.46
CA CYS A 228 -5.81 -19.48 19.84
C CYS A 228 -4.39 -20.00 20.01
N GLU A 229 -3.42 -19.09 19.95
CA GLU A 229 -2.03 -19.38 20.27
C GLU A 229 -1.36 -18.13 20.84
N SER A 230 -0.43 -18.31 21.78
CA SER A 230 0.35 -17.22 22.33
C SER A 230 1.77 -17.63 22.63
N ALA A 231 2.70 -16.77 22.25
CA ALA A 231 4.09 -16.73 22.70
C ALA A 231 4.40 -15.37 23.38
N TRP A 232 3.37 -14.57 23.67
CA TRP A 232 3.51 -13.34 24.45
C TRP A 232 4.04 -13.64 25.83
N THR A 233 5.04 -12.89 26.26
CA THR A 233 5.65 -13.10 27.59
C THR A 233 5.65 -11.82 28.41
N GLU A 234 5.27 -11.95 29.66
CA GLU A 234 5.41 -10.91 30.68
C GLU A 234 6.20 -11.48 31.87
N ARG A 235 7.23 -10.77 32.29
CA ARG A 235 8.10 -11.19 33.40
C ARG A 235 8.57 -12.64 33.28
N GLY A 236 8.91 -13.08 32.05
CA GLY A 236 9.42 -14.43 31.76
C GLY A 236 8.34 -15.53 31.68
N ARG A 237 7.05 -15.20 31.84
CA ARG A 237 5.95 -16.17 31.73
C ARG A 237 5.10 -15.92 30.49
N THR A 238 4.69 -16.98 29.82
CA THR A 238 3.74 -16.87 28.69
C THR A 238 2.37 -16.43 29.19
N VAL A 239 1.79 -15.44 28.54
CA VAL A 239 0.43 -14.94 28.79
C VAL A 239 -0.49 -15.55 27.74
N PRO A 240 -1.54 -16.29 28.15
CA PRO A 240 -2.54 -16.82 27.21
C PRO A 240 -3.23 -15.73 26.40
N ALA A 241 -3.56 -16.03 25.14
CA ALA A 241 -4.22 -15.07 24.25
C ALA A 241 -5.57 -14.59 24.79
N GLU A 242 -6.31 -15.46 25.43
CA GLU A 242 -7.59 -15.16 26.08
C GLU A 242 -7.43 -14.10 27.18
N ARG A 243 -6.36 -14.22 27.98
CA ARG A 243 -6.07 -13.24 29.03
C ARG A 243 -5.69 -11.88 28.46
N LEU A 244 -4.96 -11.87 27.33
CA LEU A 244 -4.66 -10.62 26.61
C LEU A 244 -5.94 -9.96 26.11
N ALA A 245 -6.84 -10.75 25.49
CA ALA A 245 -8.12 -10.25 24.99
C ALA A 245 -8.98 -9.66 26.12
N LEU A 246 -9.09 -10.37 27.25
CA LEU A 246 -9.79 -9.88 28.45
C LEU A 246 -9.22 -8.55 28.95
N SER A 247 -7.88 -8.44 29.03
CA SER A 247 -7.23 -7.21 29.46
C SER A 247 -7.48 -6.02 28.51
N LEU A 248 -7.58 -6.29 27.20
CA LEU A 248 -7.84 -5.27 26.19
C LEU A 248 -9.33 -4.86 26.15
N ALA A 249 -10.24 -5.78 26.48
CA ALA A 249 -11.67 -5.51 26.61
C ALA A 249 -11.99 -4.57 27.78
N GLY A 250 -11.22 -4.69 28.87
CA GLY A 250 -11.43 -3.92 30.11
C GLY A 250 -12.58 -4.45 30.96
N ASN A 251 -12.88 -3.75 32.06
CA ASN A 251 -13.80 -4.24 33.10
C ASN A 251 -15.31 -4.07 32.77
N GLY A 252 -15.64 -3.45 31.64
CA GLY A 252 -17.04 -3.14 31.29
C GLY A 252 -17.77 -4.22 30.52
N LEU A 253 -17.08 -5.29 30.10
CA LEU A 253 -17.64 -6.33 29.25
C LEU A 253 -18.23 -7.48 30.13
N GLN A 254 -19.54 -7.74 29.98
CA GLN A 254 -20.20 -8.86 30.65
C GLN A 254 -20.06 -10.11 29.78
N LEU A 255 -19.35 -11.11 30.27
CA LEU A 255 -19.10 -12.35 29.54
C LEU A 255 -19.98 -13.48 30.09
N PRO A 256 -20.67 -14.25 29.24
CA PRO A 256 -21.25 -15.52 29.63
C PRO A 256 -20.19 -16.50 30.15
N ASP A 257 -20.58 -17.35 31.10
CA ASP A 257 -19.69 -18.36 31.66
C ASP A 257 -19.09 -19.25 30.57
N GLY A 258 -17.82 -19.60 30.70
CA GLY A 258 -17.13 -20.49 29.76
C GLY A 258 -16.80 -19.87 28.41
N THR A 259 -16.97 -18.55 28.24
CA THR A 259 -16.66 -17.85 26.99
C THR A 259 -15.39 -16.98 27.09
N VAL A 260 -14.89 -16.54 25.93
CA VAL A 260 -13.72 -15.67 25.76
C VAL A 260 -14.10 -14.52 24.83
N PRO A 261 -13.71 -13.26 25.12
CA PRO A 261 -14.03 -12.13 24.26
C PRO A 261 -13.15 -12.13 23.01
N LEU A 262 -13.76 -11.96 21.84
CA LEU A 262 -13.11 -11.74 20.56
C LEU A 262 -13.48 -10.34 20.04
N PRO A 263 -12.51 -9.45 19.80
CA PRO A 263 -12.77 -8.14 19.22
C PRO A 263 -12.93 -8.22 17.71
N LEU A 264 -13.90 -7.49 17.20
CA LEU A 264 -14.16 -7.33 15.77
C LEU A 264 -14.17 -5.85 15.36
N HIS A 265 -13.86 -5.59 14.09
CA HIS A 265 -14.16 -4.31 13.48
C HIS A 265 -15.69 -4.12 13.42
N PRO A 266 -16.25 -2.92 13.71
CA PRO A 266 -17.72 -2.74 13.73
C PRO A 266 -18.41 -3.15 12.41
N TRP A 267 -17.81 -2.84 11.28
CA TRP A 267 -18.29 -3.27 9.97
C TRP A 267 -18.28 -4.79 9.83
N GLN A 268 -17.20 -5.45 10.24
CA GLN A 268 -17.09 -6.92 10.19
C GLN A 268 -18.13 -7.60 11.08
N ALA A 269 -18.39 -7.08 12.26
CA ALA A 269 -19.39 -7.62 13.18
C ALA A 269 -20.80 -7.61 12.58
N ARG A 270 -21.12 -6.61 11.77
CA ARG A 270 -22.40 -6.57 11.03
C ARG A 270 -22.42 -7.61 9.91
N GLU A 271 -21.38 -7.65 9.09
CA GLU A 271 -21.33 -8.49 7.89
C GLU A 271 -21.17 -9.98 8.19
N ILE A 272 -20.46 -10.34 9.26
CA ILE A 272 -20.17 -11.74 9.58
C ILE A 272 -21.45 -12.53 9.90
N ARG A 273 -22.50 -11.88 10.40
CA ARG A 273 -23.79 -12.49 10.72
C ARG A 273 -24.55 -13.00 9.50
N HIS A 274 -24.23 -12.49 8.31
CA HIS A 274 -24.82 -12.91 7.04
C HIS A 274 -24.11 -14.12 6.43
N ARG A 275 -23.02 -14.58 7.03
CA ARG A 275 -22.30 -15.78 6.59
C ARG A 275 -22.90 -17.02 7.25
N PRO A 276 -23.24 -18.06 6.49
CA PRO A 276 -23.94 -19.25 7.00
C PRO A 276 -23.24 -19.92 8.19
N ASP A 277 -21.92 -20.09 8.10
CA ASP A 277 -21.06 -20.71 9.12
C ASP A 277 -21.07 -19.93 10.44
N ALA A 278 -20.94 -18.61 10.37
CA ALA A 278 -20.99 -17.76 11.55
C ALA A 278 -22.43 -17.68 12.12
N ALA A 279 -23.46 -17.56 11.26
CA ALA A 279 -24.86 -17.54 11.67
C ALA A 279 -25.22 -18.81 12.46
N ALA A 280 -24.82 -20.00 11.98
CA ALA A 280 -25.04 -21.26 12.67
C ALA A 280 -24.42 -21.31 14.08
N LEU A 281 -23.26 -20.69 14.27
CA LEU A 281 -22.62 -20.61 15.59
C LEU A 281 -23.35 -19.65 16.54
N PHE A 282 -23.91 -18.55 16.03
CA PHE A 282 -24.77 -17.66 16.81
C PHE A 282 -26.07 -18.36 17.18
N ASP A 283 -26.73 -19.04 16.25
CA ASP A 283 -28.01 -19.75 16.46
C ASP A 283 -27.87 -20.92 17.46
N SER A 284 -26.71 -21.58 17.46
CA SER A 284 -26.39 -22.66 18.42
C SER A 284 -25.93 -22.17 19.80
N GLY A 285 -25.79 -20.86 20.00
CA GLY A 285 -25.33 -20.29 21.27
C GLY A 285 -23.83 -20.48 21.54
N LEU A 286 -23.02 -20.83 20.51
CA LEU A 286 -21.57 -20.92 20.62
C LEU A 286 -20.90 -19.56 20.48
N LEU A 287 -21.59 -18.60 19.87
CA LEU A 287 -21.21 -17.19 19.81
C LEU A 287 -22.34 -16.33 20.39
N HIS A 288 -21.96 -15.30 21.17
CA HIS A 288 -22.92 -14.32 21.68
C HIS A 288 -22.44 -12.92 21.32
N ASP A 289 -23.35 -12.09 20.82
CA ASP A 289 -23.07 -10.69 20.52
C ASP A 289 -23.08 -9.87 21.81
N LEU A 290 -21.96 -9.21 22.08
CA LEU A 290 -21.80 -8.32 23.24
C LEU A 290 -21.90 -6.84 22.87
N GLY A 291 -21.94 -6.53 21.56
CA GLY A 291 -22.01 -5.17 21.06
C GLY A 291 -20.70 -4.38 21.15
N PRO A 292 -20.76 -3.08 20.82
CA PRO A 292 -19.61 -2.18 20.92
C PRO A 292 -19.32 -1.87 22.39
N SER A 293 -18.05 -1.96 22.80
CA SER A 293 -17.65 -1.68 24.18
C SER A 293 -16.22 -1.16 24.28
N GLY A 294 -15.94 -0.43 25.35
CA GLY A 294 -14.64 0.10 25.68
C GLY A 294 -14.29 1.43 25.00
N GLY A 295 -13.05 1.88 25.19
CA GLY A 295 -12.57 3.12 24.59
C GLY A 295 -12.35 3.02 23.08
N HIS A 296 -12.23 4.17 22.43
CA HIS A 296 -12.04 4.26 21.00
C HIS A 296 -10.66 3.77 20.55
N TRP A 297 -10.65 3.09 19.41
CA TRP A 297 -9.47 2.66 18.68
C TRP A 297 -9.39 3.39 17.35
N HIS A 298 -8.17 3.70 16.92
CA HIS A 298 -7.91 4.42 15.68
C HIS A 298 -7.42 3.46 14.60
N PRO A 299 -8.05 3.41 13.41
CA PRO A 299 -7.54 2.62 12.31
C PRO A 299 -6.18 3.17 11.84
N THR A 300 -5.26 2.25 11.53
CA THR A 300 -3.97 2.55 10.91
C THR A 300 -4.09 2.52 9.38
N SER A 301 -3.00 2.76 8.66
CA SER A 301 -2.96 2.80 7.19
C SER A 301 -3.45 1.52 6.49
N SER A 302 -3.49 0.39 7.20
CA SER A 302 -4.06 -0.86 6.71
C SER A 302 -5.59 -0.95 6.86
N VAL A 303 -6.22 0.04 7.50
CA VAL A 303 -7.64 0.13 7.88
C VAL A 303 -8.03 -0.91 8.95
N ARG A 304 -7.65 -2.17 8.77
CA ARG A 304 -8.00 -3.30 9.65
C ARG A 304 -7.15 -3.43 10.92
N THR A 305 -5.96 -2.84 10.95
CA THR A 305 -5.17 -2.77 12.18
C THR A 305 -5.55 -1.52 12.93
N VAL A 306 -5.90 -1.68 14.20
CA VAL A 306 -6.33 -0.58 15.05
C VAL A 306 -5.32 -0.35 16.17
N TYR A 307 -5.11 0.93 16.49
CA TYR A 307 -4.18 1.43 17.48
C TYR A 307 -4.91 2.27 18.53
N ARG A 308 -4.51 2.14 19.76
CA ARG A 308 -4.92 3.02 20.87
C ARG A 308 -3.70 3.52 21.61
N PRO A 309 -3.52 4.84 21.77
CA PRO A 309 -2.41 5.40 22.57
C PRO A 309 -2.34 4.77 23.97
N GLY A 310 -1.15 4.36 24.37
CA GLY A 310 -0.92 3.74 25.68
C GLY A 310 -1.36 2.28 25.82
N ALA A 311 -2.05 1.70 24.85
CA ALA A 311 -2.34 0.27 24.88
C ALA A 311 -1.08 -0.57 24.62
N PRO A 312 -0.90 -1.71 25.31
CA PRO A 312 0.29 -2.55 25.15
C PRO A 312 0.31 -3.28 23.80
N ALA A 313 -0.85 -3.34 23.12
CA ALA A 313 -1.02 -4.02 21.85
C ALA A 313 -1.81 -3.16 20.86
N MET A 314 -1.56 -3.41 19.57
CA MET A 314 -2.44 -3.13 18.44
C MET A 314 -3.21 -4.39 18.10
N LEU A 315 -4.37 -4.26 17.46
CA LEU A 315 -5.17 -5.40 17.02
C LEU A 315 -5.27 -5.39 15.49
N LYS A 316 -4.78 -6.45 14.84
CA LYS A 316 -4.96 -6.66 13.39
C LYS A 316 -6.18 -7.55 13.20
N LEU A 317 -7.32 -6.91 12.96
CA LEU A 317 -8.63 -7.55 12.82
C LEU A 317 -8.78 -8.13 11.41
N SER A 318 -9.64 -9.12 11.23
CA SER A 318 -10.18 -9.47 9.92
C SER A 318 -11.21 -8.44 9.48
N LEU A 319 -11.20 -8.13 8.18
CA LEU A 319 -12.11 -7.18 7.56
C LEU A 319 -12.40 -7.62 6.12
N ALA A 320 -13.63 -8.02 5.83
CA ALA A 320 -14.01 -8.58 4.53
C ALA A 320 -14.16 -7.54 3.42
N LEU A 321 -13.72 -6.31 3.66
CA LEU A 321 -13.62 -5.29 2.63
C LEU A 321 -12.47 -5.58 1.66
N ARG A 322 -12.74 -5.41 0.37
CA ARG A 322 -11.69 -5.40 -0.64
C ARG A 322 -10.98 -4.05 -0.64
N ILE A 323 -9.73 -4.05 -0.21
CA ILE A 323 -8.87 -2.86 -0.16
C ILE A 323 -7.69 -3.11 -1.08
N THR A 324 -7.49 -2.26 -2.09
CA THR A 324 -6.53 -2.49 -3.18
C THR A 324 -6.81 -3.80 -3.93
N ASN A 325 -5.97 -4.82 -3.83
CA ASN A 325 -6.05 -6.04 -4.63
C ASN A 325 -6.67 -7.25 -3.89
N SER A 326 -7.02 -7.13 -2.60
CA SER A 326 -7.52 -8.28 -1.84
C SER A 326 -8.52 -7.90 -0.74
N ARG A 327 -9.33 -8.87 -0.33
CA ARG A 327 -10.04 -8.80 0.95
C ARG A 327 -9.03 -8.84 2.10
N ARG A 328 -9.37 -8.22 3.22
CA ARG A 328 -8.46 -8.08 4.35
C ARG A 328 -8.80 -9.05 5.49
N GLU A 329 -9.07 -10.29 5.15
CA GLU A 329 -9.26 -11.39 6.11
C GLU A 329 -7.91 -12.08 6.40
N ASN A 330 -7.67 -12.49 7.64
CA ASN A 330 -6.46 -13.22 7.98
C ASN A 330 -6.66 -14.72 7.67
N LEU A 331 -5.60 -15.35 7.17
CA LEU A 331 -5.60 -16.79 6.99
C LEU A 331 -4.98 -17.48 8.23
N ARG A 332 -5.44 -18.67 8.59
CA ARG A 332 -4.93 -19.41 9.75
C ARG A 332 -3.40 -19.59 9.69
N LYS A 333 -2.84 -19.88 8.51
CA LYS A 333 -1.39 -20.00 8.32
C LYS A 333 -0.64 -18.71 8.64
N GLU A 334 -1.24 -17.55 8.38
CA GLU A 334 -0.64 -16.24 8.66
C GLU A 334 -0.67 -15.91 10.16
N LEU A 335 -1.75 -16.29 10.87
CA LEU A 335 -1.84 -16.16 12.32
C LEU A 335 -0.69 -16.94 13.00
N ARG A 336 -0.46 -18.18 12.57
CA ARG A 336 0.61 -19.06 13.06
C ARG A 336 1.99 -18.49 12.74
N ARG A 337 2.18 -17.94 11.53
CA ARG A 337 3.43 -17.34 11.08
C ARG A 337 3.92 -16.22 12.00
N GLY A 338 3.03 -15.35 12.47
CA GLY A 338 3.37 -14.29 13.41
C GLY A 338 3.97 -14.82 14.70
N VAL A 339 3.40 -15.87 15.28
CA VAL A 339 3.89 -16.54 16.50
C VAL A 339 5.20 -17.27 16.24
N GLU A 340 5.35 -17.96 15.11
CA GLU A 340 6.59 -18.62 14.73
C GLU A 340 7.76 -17.65 14.59
N VAL A 341 7.56 -16.54 13.87
CA VAL A 341 8.57 -15.48 13.72
C VAL A 341 8.94 -14.88 15.07
N HIS A 342 7.96 -14.65 15.96
CA HIS A 342 8.26 -14.19 17.31
C HIS A 342 9.17 -15.17 18.08
N ARG A 343 8.88 -16.48 18.03
CA ARG A 343 9.70 -17.54 18.66
C ARG A 343 11.09 -17.60 18.02
N LEU A 344 11.17 -17.55 16.69
CA LEU A 344 12.44 -17.58 15.96
C LEU A 344 13.35 -16.41 16.34
N LEU A 345 12.82 -15.21 16.44
CA LEU A 345 13.59 -14.05 16.86
C LEU A 345 14.10 -14.19 18.32
N ARG A 346 13.34 -14.88 19.16
CA ARG A 346 13.73 -15.16 20.56
C ARG A 346 14.69 -16.34 20.73
N SER A 347 14.97 -17.11 19.68
CA SER A 347 15.97 -18.18 19.71
C SER A 347 17.42 -17.70 19.62
N GLY A 348 17.68 -16.42 19.91
CA GLY A 348 18.99 -15.77 19.81
C GLY A 348 19.21 -15.00 18.51
N LEU A 349 18.29 -15.08 17.54
CA LEU A 349 18.42 -14.37 16.26
C LEU A 349 18.36 -12.85 16.44
N ALA A 350 17.46 -12.35 17.28
CA ALA A 350 17.33 -10.92 17.55
C ALA A 350 18.57 -10.35 18.26
N GLU A 351 19.22 -11.13 19.10
CA GLU A 351 20.49 -10.78 19.77
C GLU A 351 21.63 -10.69 18.76
N GLN A 352 21.74 -11.67 17.84
CA GLN A 352 22.73 -11.66 16.77
C GLN A 352 22.54 -10.46 15.83
N TRP A 353 21.27 -10.15 15.49
CA TRP A 353 20.94 -9.02 14.65
C TRP A 353 21.34 -7.68 15.30
N ARG A 354 20.99 -7.50 16.58
CA ARG A 354 21.39 -6.31 17.34
C ARG A 354 22.91 -6.19 17.52
N ALA A 355 23.61 -7.30 17.71
CA ALA A 355 25.08 -7.30 17.80
C ALA A 355 25.74 -6.89 16.47
N ALA A 356 25.14 -7.22 15.31
CA ALA A 356 25.61 -6.80 14.00
C ALA A 356 25.37 -5.28 13.75
N PHE A 357 24.39 -4.69 14.43
CA PHE A 357 24.00 -3.27 14.31
C PHE A 357 23.85 -2.63 15.69
N PRO A 358 24.93 -2.27 16.37
CA PRO A 358 24.92 -1.87 17.79
C PRO A 358 24.30 -0.48 18.07
N GLY A 359 23.74 0.19 17.05
CA GLY A 359 23.04 1.47 17.24
C GLY A 359 21.75 1.32 18.04
N PHE A 360 21.43 2.28 18.88
CA PHE A 360 20.13 2.38 19.55
C PHE A 360 19.31 3.52 18.94
N PRO A 361 18.02 3.33 18.64
CA PRO A 361 17.16 2.16 18.91
C PRO A 361 17.31 0.98 17.92
N GLY A 362 18.18 1.06 16.90
CA GLY A 362 18.45 0.00 15.95
C GLY A 362 17.23 -0.40 15.10
N PHE A 363 17.31 -1.55 14.46
CA PHE A 363 16.22 -2.12 13.68
C PHE A 363 15.64 -3.36 14.37
N ASP A 364 14.31 -3.51 14.36
CA ASP A 364 13.62 -4.70 14.87
C ASP A 364 12.29 -4.91 14.12
N ILE A 365 11.60 -6.01 14.45
CA ILE A 365 10.27 -6.35 13.94
C ILE A 365 9.22 -6.03 15.00
N VAL A 366 8.14 -5.38 14.60
CA VAL A 366 6.92 -5.28 15.40
C VAL A 366 6.27 -6.67 15.45
N ARG A 367 6.29 -7.29 16.64
CA ARG A 367 5.95 -8.69 16.83
C ARG A 367 4.46 -8.95 16.84
N ASP A 368 4.06 -10.10 16.29
CA ASP A 368 2.70 -10.65 16.32
C ASP A 368 2.66 -11.93 17.17
N PRO A 369 2.82 -11.84 18.50
CA PRO A 369 3.07 -13.00 19.36
C PRO A 369 1.85 -13.79 19.76
N ALA A 370 0.62 -13.31 19.47
CA ALA A 370 -0.60 -13.99 19.87
C ALA A 370 -1.74 -13.73 18.89
N TRP A 371 -2.69 -14.65 18.85
CA TRP A 371 -3.91 -14.54 18.06
C TRP A 371 -5.06 -15.34 18.69
N LEU A 372 -6.29 -14.93 18.34
CA LEU A 372 -7.52 -15.68 18.61
C LEU A 372 -8.30 -15.82 17.31
N ALA A 373 -9.03 -16.92 17.16
CA ALA A 373 -9.90 -17.20 16.03
C ALA A 373 -11.02 -18.16 16.44
N VAL A 374 -11.99 -18.34 15.55
CA VAL A 374 -13.09 -19.28 15.73
C VAL A 374 -12.95 -20.42 14.73
N ASP A 375 -13.20 -21.65 15.18
CA ASP A 375 -13.34 -22.82 14.34
C ASP A 375 -14.82 -23.27 14.34
N GLY A 376 -15.26 -23.87 13.26
CA GLY A 376 -16.55 -24.54 13.19
C GLY A 376 -16.58 -25.82 14.07
N PRO A 377 -17.73 -26.42 14.24
CA PRO A 377 -17.87 -27.71 14.96
C PRO A 377 -17.11 -28.86 14.27
N ASP A 378 -16.82 -28.71 12.98
CA ASP A 378 -16.01 -29.61 12.18
C ASP A 378 -14.49 -29.39 12.33
N GLY A 379 -14.08 -28.36 13.10
CA GLY A 379 -12.69 -27.96 13.30
C GLY A 379 -12.09 -27.09 12.20
N GLU A 380 -12.86 -26.72 11.17
CA GLU A 380 -12.40 -25.84 10.12
C GLU A 380 -12.48 -24.35 10.53
N PRO A 381 -11.53 -23.50 10.10
CA PRO A 381 -11.52 -22.09 10.44
C PRO A 381 -12.72 -21.33 9.88
N VAL A 382 -13.44 -20.60 10.73
CA VAL A 382 -14.47 -19.64 10.29
C VAL A 382 -13.80 -18.33 9.90
N THR A 383 -13.69 -18.11 8.59
CA THR A 383 -13.00 -16.94 8.03
C THR A 383 -13.67 -15.64 8.47
N GLY A 384 -12.85 -14.68 8.91
CA GLY A 384 -13.34 -13.35 9.33
C GLY A 384 -13.66 -13.23 10.83
N LEU A 385 -13.58 -14.33 11.58
CA LEU A 385 -13.71 -14.37 13.04
C LEU A 385 -12.33 -14.61 13.68
N ASP A 386 -11.42 -13.67 13.51
CA ASP A 386 -10.06 -13.77 14.01
C ASP A 386 -9.41 -12.41 14.29
N VAL A 387 -8.40 -12.42 15.14
CA VAL A 387 -7.58 -11.25 15.47
C VAL A 387 -6.14 -11.63 15.78
N VAL A 388 -5.19 -10.84 15.26
CA VAL A 388 -3.79 -10.86 15.72
C VAL A 388 -3.62 -9.81 16.82
N ILE A 389 -3.02 -10.21 17.93
CA ILE A 389 -2.60 -9.32 19.02
C ILE A 389 -1.13 -8.97 18.78
N ARG A 390 -0.91 -7.77 18.26
CA ARG A 390 0.39 -7.25 17.86
C ARG A 390 1.00 -6.41 18.98
N HIS A 391 2.26 -6.61 19.32
CA HIS A 391 2.96 -5.71 20.23
C HIS A 391 2.87 -4.25 19.77
N ASN A 392 2.66 -3.34 20.72
CA ASN A 392 2.83 -1.93 20.50
C ASN A 392 4.16 -1.46 21.13
N PRO A 393 5.25 -1.39 20.34
CA PRO A 393 6.55 -0.99 20.88
C PRO A 393 6.75 0.52 20.97
N PHE A 394 5.74 1.33 20.56
CA PHE A 394 5.86 2.77 20.41
C PHE A 394 5.32 3.50 21.65
N GLY A 395 6.21 4.21 22.33
CA GLY A 395 5.86 5.14 23.40
C GLY A 395 5.33 6.48 22.85
N PRO A 396 4.72 7.32 23.71
CA PRO A 396 4.19 8.63 23.29
C PRO A 396 5.23 9.59 22.72
N GLY A 397 6.49 9.45 23.11
CA GLY A 397 7.61 10.28 22.66
C GLY A 397 8.36 9.75 21.44
N ASP A 398 8.04 8.55 20.98
CA ASP A 398 8.75 7.93 19.87
C ASP A 398 8.28 8.53 18.54
N ASP A 399 9.23 9.07 17.77
CA ASP A 399 8.98 9.52 16.41
C ASP A 399 9.14 8.35 15.43
N ALA A 400 8.18 7.43 15.45
CA ALA A 400 8.10 6.27 14.59
C ALA A 400 7.11 6.53 13.46
N VAL A 401 7.56 6.51 12.20
CA VAL A 401 6.72 6.85 11.03
C VAL A 401 6.83 5.79 9.96
N CYS A 402 5.70 5.29 9.45
CA CYS A 402 5.75 4.46 8.24
C CYS A 402 6.26 5.28 7.05
N VAL A 403 7.12 4.68 6.24
CA VAL A 403 7.75 5.36 5.10
C VAL A 403 6.68 5.93 4.15
N ALA A 404 5.63 5.18 3.86
CA ALA A 404 4.52 5.67 3.03
C ALA A 404 3.90 6.97 3.59
N GLY A 405 3.65 7.04 4.91
CA GLY A 405 3.09 8.23 5.56
C GLY A 405 4.08 9.40 5.65
N LEU A 406 5.38 9.10 5.74
CA LEU A 406 6.44 10.10 5.70
C LEU A 406 6.51 10.81 4.34
N LEU A 407 6.29 10.06 3.26
CA LEU A 407 6.38 10.54 1.87
C LEU A 407 5.06 11.12 1.35
N ALA A 408 3.93 10.84 2.00
CA ALA A 408 2.60 11.24 1.56
C ALA A 408 2.41 12.76 1.57
N LEU A 409 1.90 13.28 0.45
CA LEU A 409 1.49 14.68 0.34
C LEU A 409 0.22 14.91 1.16
N ARG A 410 0.15 16.02 1.88
CA ARG A 410 -1.00 16.41 2.69
C ARG A 410 -1.04 17.93 2.94
N PRO A 411 -2.22 18.50 3.28
CA PRO A 411 -2.35 19.91 3.61
C PRO A 411 -1.72 20.21 4.97
N TRP A 412 -1.08 21.37 5.06
CA TRP A 412 -0.49 21.92 6.28
C TRP A 412 -1.06 23.30 6.58
N ARG A 413 -1.15 23.64 7.87
CA ARG A 413 -1.70 24.93 8.30
C ARG A 413 -0.91 26.10 7.71
N GLY A 414 -1.60 27.05 7.05
CA GLY A 414 -0.99 28.24 6.46
C GLY A 414 -0.17 27.98 5.18
N GLN A 415 -0.25 26.79 4.60
CA GLN A 415 0.45 26.46 3.35
C GLN A 415 -0.57 26.19 2.24
N PRO A 416 -0.45 26.87 1.08
CA PRO A 416 -1.35 26.66 -0.05
C PRO A 416 -1.03 25.37 -0.83
N VAL A 417 0.21 24.87 -0.73
CA VAL A 417 0.70 23.71 -1.47
C VAL A 417 0.83 22.52 -0.52
N MET A 418 0.37 21.35 -0.97
CA MET A 418 0.55 20.12 -0.22
C MET A 418 2.02 19.69 -0.17
N ARG A 419 2.46 19.23 1.00
CA ARG A 419 3.83 18.73 1.21
C ARG A 419 3.82 17.44 2.02
N SER A 420 4.87 16.65 1.83
CA SER A 420 5.12 15.50 2.69
C SER A 420 5.79 15.93 4.00
N ARG A 421 5.70 15.07 5.02
CA ARG A 421 6.48 15.27 6.25
C ARG A 421 7.97 15.25 5.98
N LEU A 422 8.44 14.41 5.05
CA LEU A 422 9.84 14.38 4.63
C LEU A 422 10.30 15.75 4.13
N ALA A 423 9.53 16.42 3.28
CA ALA A 423 9.87 17.76 2.78
C ALA A 423 10.03 18.78 3.91
N HIS A 424 9.16 18.73 4.93
CA HIS A 424 9.28 19.57 6.12
C HIS A 424 10.52 19.26 6.96
N LEU A 425 10.82 17.97 7.17
CA LEU A 425 12.02 17.54 7.90
C LEU A 425 13.29 18.01 7.20
N VAL A 426 13.41 17.78 5.90
CA VAL A 426 14.59 18.17 5.12
C VAL A 426 14.75 19.68 5.08
N ALA A 427 13.67 20.45 4.93
CA ALA A 427 13.73 21.92 4.97
C ALA A 427 14.16 22.45 6.36
N ARG A 428 13.63 21.87 7.43
CA ARG A 428 14.01 22.22 8.82
C ARG A 428 15.48 21.91 9.09
N LEU A 429 15.96 20.75 8.68
CA LEU A 429 17.36 20.34 8.83
C LEU A 429 18.29 21.23 8.00
N ALA A 430 17.91 21.58 6.78
CA ALA A 430 18.67 22.49 5.92
C ALA A 430 18.82 23.88 6.59
N ALA A 431 17.72 24.44 7.10
CA ALA A 431 17.74 25.72 7.81
C ALA A 431 18.62 25.68 9.08
N ARG A 432 18.57 24.60 9.86
CA ARG A 432 19.39 24.44 11.09
C ARG A 432 20.87 24.26 10.83
N THR A 433 21.21 23.54 9.75
CA THR A 433 22.61 23.21 9.43
C THR A 433 23.28 24.22 8.49
N GLY A 434 22.52 25.18 7.95
CA GLY A 434 23.01 26.12 6.93
C GLY A 434 23.37 25.45 5.61
N ARG A 435 22.94 24.22 5.36
CA ARG A 435 23.26 23.42 4.17
C ARG A 435 22.10 23.46 3.16
N SER A 436 22.40 23.16 1.89
CA SER A 436 21.35 23.07 0.88
C SER A 436 20.39 21.89 1.16
N THR A 437 19.13 22.06 0.76
CA THR A 437 18.11 21.00 0.83
C THR A 437 18.58 19.70 0.17
N ALA A 438 19.26 19.81 -0.98
CA ALA A 438 19.78 18.65 -1.70
C ALA A 438 20.86 17.90 -0.91
N ALA A 439 21.79 18.60 -0.27
CA ALA A 439 22.84 17.97 0.53
C ALA A 439 22.29 17.28 1.79
N VAL A 440 21.33 17.94 2.48
CA VAL A 440 20.66 17.36 3.64
C VAL A 440 19.78 16.18 3.26
N GLY A 441 19.04 16.28 2.16
CA GLY A 441 18.21 15.20 1.65
C GLY A 441 19.02 13.96 1.27
N ALA A 442 20.18 14.15 0.62
CA ALA A 442 21.10 13.06 0.28
C ALA A 442 21.67 12.38 1.55
N GLU A 443 22.07 13.17 2.55
CA GLU A 443 22.52 12.61 3.84
C GLU A 443 21.40 11.87 4.57
N TRP A 444 20.18 12.42 4.59
CA TRP A 444 19.01 11.78 5.18
C TRP A 444 18.76 10.40 4.54
N PHE A 445 18.81 10.34 3.22
CA PHE A 445 18.65 9.12 2.46
C PHE A 445 19.76 8.09 2.76
N LEU A 446 21.03 8.53 2.84
CA LEU A 446 22.13 7.63 3.21
C LEU A 446 21.96 7.06 4.62
N ARG A 447 21.54 7.88 5.59
CA ARG A 447 21.24 7.39 6.95
C ARG A 447 20.11 6.37 6.94
N TYR A 448 19.06 6.59 6.13
CA TYR A 448 17.97 5.64 5.94
C TYR A 448 18.50 4.29 5.39
N LEU A 449 19.35 4.30 4.37
CA LEU A 449 19.94 3.08 3.83
C LEU A 449 20.72 2.30 4.90
N HIS A 450 21.48 3.00 5.74
CA HIS A 450 22.30 2.35 6.76
C HIS A 450 21.47 1.85 7.97
N THR A 451 20.46 2.60 8.41
CA THR A 451 19.70 2.28 9.61
C THR A 451 18.48 1.39 9.37
N VAL A 452 17.98 1.34 8.13
CA VAL A 452 16.78 0.60 7.77
C VAL A 452 17.07 -0.51 6.74
N VAL A 453 17.66 -0.15 5.61
CA VAL A 453 17.83 -1.11 4.49
C VAL A 453 18.91 -2.15 4.81
N ARG A 454 20.05 -1.72 5.35
CA ARG A 454 21.16 -2.63 5.65
C ARG A 454 20.80 -3.75 6.65
N PRO A 455 20.09 -3.47 7.77
CA PRO A 455 19.61 -4.53 8.66
C PRO A 455 18.66 -5.53 7.99
N VAL A 456 17.81 -5.08 7.07
CA VAL A 456 16.90 -5.95 6.32
C VAL A 456 17.68 -6.86 5.36
N LEU A 457 18.70 -6.34 4.69
CA LEU A 457 19.62 -7.15 3.85
C LEU A 457 20.39 -8.20 4.68
N TRP A 458 20.78 -7.86 5.91
CA TRP A 458 21.44 -8.80 6.82
C TRP A 458 20.51 -9.96 7.19
N LEU A 459 19.26 -9.67 7.50
CA LEU A 459 18.27 -10.71 7.85
C LEU A 459 18.06 -11.70 6.70
N ASP A 460 17.97 -11.22 5.47
CA ASP A 460 17.91 -12.07 4.28
C ASP A 460 19.17 -12.91 4.10
N GLY A 461 20.34 -12.27 4.16
CA GLY A 461 21.62 -12.93 3.91
C GLY A 461 22.06 -13.89 5.01
N GLU A 462 21.97 -13.48 6.28
CA GLU A 462 22.50 -14.25 7.41
C GLU A 462 21.48 -15.23 8.00
N ALA A 463 20.19 -14.90 7.96
CA ALA A 463 19.14 -15.75 8.51
C ALA A 463 18.26 -16.42 7.44
N GLY A 464 18.39 -16.06 6.17
CA GLY A 464 17.55 -16.60 5.09
C GLY A 464 16.10 -16.14 5.17
N ILE A 465 15.84 -14.95 5.72
CA ILE A 465 14.50 -14.38 5.93
C ILE A 465 14.36 -13.08 5.16
N ALA A 466 13.72 -13.11 4.02
CA ALA A 466 13.36 -11.92 3.27
C ALA A 466 12.00 -11.38 3.76
N LEU A 467 11.85 -10.07 3.72
CA LEU A 467 10.68 -9.36 4.21
C LEU A 467 9.93 -8.64 3.08
N GLU A 468 8.62 -8.61 3.15
CA GLU A 468 7.77 -7.72 2.35
C GLU A 468 7.92 -6.26 2.81
N ALA A 469 9.16 -5.76 2.77
CA ALA A 469 9.56 -4.48 3.33
C ALA A 469 9.24 -3.31 2.40
N HIS A 470 7.99 -3.23 1.89
CA HIS A 470 7.51 -2.07 1.16
C HIS A 470 7.27 -0.87 2.08
N GLN A 471 7.02 0.30 1.52
CA GLN A 471 6.94 1.57 2.26
C GLN A 471 5.90 1.59 3.39
N GLN A 472 4.79 0.87 3.29
CA GLN A 472 3.77 0.82 4.35
C GLN A 472 4.19 -0.09 5.51
N ASN A 473 4.91 -1.19 5.23
CA ASN A 473 5.36 -2.15 6.24
C ASN A 473 6.68 -1.76 6.90
N THR A 474 7.37 -0.77 6.36
CA THR A 474 8.64 -0.25 6.90
C THR A 474 8.40 1.06 7.64
N LEU A 475 8.83 1.12 8.89
CA LEU A 475 8.82 2.33 9.70
C LEU A 475 10.25 2.80 9.93
N VAL A 476 10.46 4.10 9.87
CA VAL A 476 11.71 4.75 10.27
C VAL A 476 11.51 5.39 11.64
N LEU A 477 12.51 5.26 12.49
CA LEU A 477 12.59 5.95 13.78
C LEU A 477 13.47 7.18 13.59
N LEU A 478 12.97 8.31 14.04
CA LEU A 478 13.63 9.60 13.89
C LEU A 478 14.11 10.11 15.24
N ASP A 479 15.28 10.75 15.24
CA ASP A 479 15.72 11.50 16.41
C ASP A 479 14.92 12.82 16.56
N PRO A 480 15.10 13.57 17.66
CA PRO A 480 14.40 14.85 17.86
C PRO A 480 14.63 15.88 16.75
N ASP A 481 15.73 15.76 16.04
CA ASP A 481 16.06 16.63 14.91
C ASP A 481 15.36 16.20 13.62
N GLY A 482 15.01 14.92 13.49
CA GLY A 482 14.36 14.31 12.35
C GLY A 482 15.29 13.45 11.47
N TRP A 483 16.48 13.08 11.97
CA TRP A 483 17.37 12.15 11.29
C TRP A 483 16.97 10.69 11.55
N PRO A 484 17.12 9.81 10.55
CA PRO A 484 16.94 8.37 10.75
C PRO A 484 17.98 7.80 11.73
N ILE A 485 17.49 7.11 12.78
CA ILE A 485 18.32 6.47 13.81
C ILE A 485 18.02 4.97 13.96
N GLY A 486 16.99 4.47 13.31
CA GLY A 486 16.61 3.07 13.34
C GLY A 486 15.36 2.81 12.52
N GLY A 487 14.84 1.59 12.61
CA GLY A 487 13.62 1.22 11.90
C GLY A 487 12.87 0.06 12.52
N ARG A 488 11.68 -0.15 12.00
CA ARG A 488 10.85 -1.32 12.31
C ARG A 488 10.24 -1.87 11.03
N TYR A 489 10.15 -3.18 10.96
CA TYR A 489 9.27 -3.87 10.01
C TYR A 489 8.02 -4.34 10.73
N ARG A 490 6.89 -4.35 10.04
CA ARG A 490 5.64 -4.91 10.54
C ARG A 490 4.94 -5.69 9.43
N ASP A 491 4.48 -6.80 9.69
CA ASP A 491 3.42 -7.64 9.14
C ASP A 491 3.66 -9.09 9.51
N ASN A 492 2.59 -9.89 9.54
CA ASN A 492 2.66 -11.33 9.76
C ASN A 492 2.44 -12.15 8.47
N GLN A 493 2.18 -11.50 7.35
CA GLN A 493 1.94 -12.14 6.05
C GLN A 493 3.22 -12.19 5.21
N GLY A 494 4.01 -11.14 5.23
CA GLY A 494 5.11 -10.87 4.32
C GLY A 494 6.47 -11.38 4.78
N TYR A 495 6.57 -12.65 5.18
CA TYR A 495 7.83 -13.34 5.41
C TYR A 495 8.06 -14.40 4.35
N TYR A 496 9.28 -14.43 3.80
CA TYR A 496 9.74 -15.44 2.86
C TYR A 496 10.97 -16.12 3.45
N PHE A 497 10.81 -17.38 3.93
CA PHE A 497 11.92 -18.19 4.38
C PHE A 497 12.51 -18.89 3.16
N ARG A 498 13.80 -18.67 2.90
CA ARG A 498 14.49 -19.29 1.77
C ARG A 498 14.50 -20.81 1.91
N ALA A 499 14.09 -21.53 0.87
CA ALA A 499 14.10 -22.99 0.86
C ALA A 499 15.52 -23.54 1.09
N SER A 500 16.55 -22.89 0.57
CA SER A 500 17.96 -23.27 0.78
C SER A 500 18.42 -23.17 2.24
N ARG A 501 17.72 -22.40 3.08
CA ARG A 501 18.05 -22.20 4.50
C ARG A 501 17.17 -23.04 5.44
N HIS A 502 16.40 -23.97 4.90
CA HIS A 502 15.45 -24.78 5.66
C HIS A 502 16.12 -25.50 6.85
N ALA A 503 17.23 -26.21 6.60
CA ALA A 503 17.93 -26.96 7.66
C ALA A 503 18.43 -26.06 8.80
N GLU A 504 18.94 -24.87 8.48
CA GLU A 504 19.43 -23.90 9.46
C GLU A 504 18.30 -23.33 10.31
N LEU A 505 17.17 -22.97 9.68
CA LEU A 505 16.00 -22.46 10.38
C LEU A 505 15.33 -23.54 11.24
N GLN A 506 15.26 -24.79 10.76
CA GLN A 506 14.81 -25.94 11.55
C GLN A 506 15.71 -26.22 12.76
N HIS A 507 17.02 -26.03 12.64
CA HIS A 507 17.94 -26.15 13.77
C HIS A 507 17.69 -25.07 14.84
N ARG A 508 17.35 -23.84 14.42
CA ARG A 508 17.02 -22.73 15.34
C ARG A 508 15.66 -22.89 16.01
N LEU A 509 14.67 -23.32 15.27
CA LEU A 509 13.30 -23.52 15.76
C LEU A 509 12.71 -24.79 15.10
N PRO A 510 12.80 -25.95 15.77
CA PRO A 510 12.24 -27.19 15.24
C PRO A 510 10.75 -27.08 14.92
N GLY A 511 10.36 -27.54 13.73
CA GLY A 511 8.96 -27.49 13.24
C GLY A 511 8.57 -26.17 12.58
N ILE A 512 9.47 -25.21 12.46
CA ILE A 512 9.19 -23.92 11.79
C ILE A 512 8.73 -24.12 10.33
N GLY A 513 7.73 -23.36 9.91
CA GLY A 513 7.19 -23.40 8.55
C GLY A 513 6.20 -24.53 8.29
N GLY A 514 6.17 -25.58 9.10
CA GLY A 514 5.31 -26.75 8.88
C GLY A 514 3.82 -26.46 8.95
N ARG A 515 3.41 -25.43 9.70
CA ARG A 515 2.00 -25.01 9.87
C ARG A 515 1.70 -23.64 9.30
N SER A 516 2.72 -22.89 8.90
CA SER A 516 2.59 -21.51 8.43
C SER A 516 2.85 -21.36 6.92
N ASP A 517 3.37 -22.41 6.25
CA ASP A 517 3.67 -22.42 4.82
C ASP A 517 4.51 -21.19 4.41
N THR A 518 5.67 -21.03 5.09
CA THR A 518 6.50 -19.82 4.95
C THR A 518 7.73 -20.04 4.08
N PHE A 519 8.14 -21.30 3.86
CA PHE A 519 9.27 -21.61 2.99
C PHE A 519 8.90 -21.43 1.52
N VAL A 520 9.75 -20.71 0.80
CA VAL A 520 9.53 -20.33 -0.59
C VAL A 520 10.82 -20.60 -1.39
N PRO A 521 10.75 -21.06 -2.65
CA PRO A 521 11.92 -21.18 -3.52
C PRO A 521 12.72 -19.89 -3.56
N ASP A 522 14.05 -20.02 -3.61
CA ASP A 522 14.95 -18.87 -3.53
C ASP A 522 14.75 -17.87 -4.67
N GLU A 523 14.44 -18.33 -5.88
CA GLU A 523 14.17 -17.48 -7.06
C GLU A 523 12.91 -16.62 -6.85
N VAL A 524 11.86 -17.19 -6.27
CA VAL A 524 10.63 -16.46 -5.94
C VAL A 524 10.90 -15.46 -4.83
N THR A 525 11.67 -15.86 -3.82
CA THR A 525 12.10 -14.96 -2.72
C THR A 525 12.88 -13.78 -3.28
N ASP A 526 13.83 -14.02 -4.18
CA ASP A 526 14.66 -12.98 -4.80
C ASP A 526 13.82 -11.98 -5.61
N GLU A 527 12.85 -12.47 -6.41
CA GLU A 527 11.96 -11.61 -7.17
C GLU A 527 11.09 -10.74 -6.26
N ARG A 528 10.47 -11.33 -5.24
CA ARG A 528 9.62 -10.62 -4.28
C ARG A 528 10.40 -9.60 -3.47
N PHE A 529 11.56 -9.99 -2.97
CA PHE A 529 12.41 -9.11 -2.17
C PHE A 529 12.97 -7.95 -2.99
N ALA A 530 13.37 -8.18 -4.24
CA ALA A 530 13.79 -7.12 -5.16
C ALA A 530 12.66 -6.12 -5.42
N TYR A 531 11.43 -6.60 -5.60
CA TYR A 531 10.28 -5.74 -5.78
C TYR A 531 9.96 -4.93 -4.51
N TYR A 532 9.80 -5.59 -3.36
CA TYR A 532 9.33 -4.90 -2.16
C TYR A 532 10.37 -3.95 -1.59
N LEU A 533 11.60 -4.41 -1.35
CA LEU A 533 12.66 -3.57 -0.80
C LEU A 533 13.29 -2.66 -1.86
N GLY A 534 13.64 -3.21 -3.02
CA GLY A 534 14.33 -2.45 -4.07
C GLY A 534 13.40 -1.46 -4.77
N VAL A 535 12.37 -1.98 -5.46
CA VAL A 535 11.52 -1.14 -6.33
C VAL A 535 10.54 -0.30 -5.51
N ASN A 536 9.71 -0.94 -4.68
CA ASN A 536 8.66 -0.22 -3.96
C ASN A 536 9.24 0.70 -2.86
N ASN A 537 10.13 0.19 -2.02
CA ASN A 537 10.65 0.96 -0.90
C ASN A 537 11.70 1.99 -1.36
N VAL A 538 12.88 1.53 -1.79
CA VAL A 538 14.03 2.44 -2.02
C VAL A 538 13.87 3.26 -3.28
N LEU A 539 13.57 2.65 -4.45
CA LEU A 539 13.36 3.42 -5.69
C LEU A 539 12.11 4.30 -5.57
N GLY A 540 11.05 3.84 -4.91
CA GLY A 540 9.88 4.67 -4.62
C GLY A 540 10.20 5.88 -3.73
N MET A 541 11.09 5.74 -2.75
CA MET A 541 11.58 6.88 -1.93
C MET A 541 12.41 7.84 -2.77
N ILE A 542 13.33 7.35 -3.61
CA ILE A 542 14.10 8.19 -4.53
C ILE A 542 13.16 9.02 -5.41
N GLY A 543 12.14 8.38 -6.00
CA GLY A 543 11.14 9.07 -6.80
C GLY A 543 10.36 10.13 -6.01
N ALA A 544 10.07 9.88 -4.73
CA ALA A 544 9.40 10.86 -3.88
C ALA A 544 10.30 12.09 -3.59
N PHE A 545 11.61 11.90 -3.41
CA PHE A 545 12.55 13.01 -3.32
C PHE A 545 12.58 13.84 -4.61
N GLY A 546 12.63 13.18 -5.78
CA GLY A 546 12.70 13.85 -7.08
C GLY A 546 11.39 14.56 -7.43
N SER A 547 10.25 13.87 -7.35
CA SER A 547 8.94 14.44 -7.70
C SER A 547 8.53 15.63 -6.82
N GLN A 548 9.03 15.70 -5.58
CA GLN A 548 8.88 16.83 -4.66
C GLN A 548 10.02 17.85 -4.77
N ARG A 549 10.95 17.69 -5.72
CA ARG A 549 12.09 18.59 -5.98
C ARG A 549 13.00 18.83 -4.76
N LEU A 550 13.17 17.82 -3.92
CA LEU A 550 14.04 17.88 -2.74
C LEU A 550 15.50 17.56 -3.09
N VAL A 551 15.70 16.52 -3.92
CA VAL A 551 17.02 16.07 -4.42
C VAL A 551 16.84 15.53 -5.84
N ASP A 552 17.82 15.73 -6.72
CA ASP A 552 17.84 15.07 -8.03
C ASP A 552 17.91 13.53 -7.85
N GLU A 553 17.01 12.80 -8.48
CA GLU A 553 16.97 11.33 -8.40
C GLU A 553 18.30 10.70 -8.84
N ARG A 554 19.03 11.28 -9.80
CA ARG A 554 20.33 10.77 -10.26
C ARG A 554 21.38 10.75 -9.15
N VAL A 555 21.36 11.75 -8.27
CA VAL A 555 22.25 11.81 -7.10
C VAL A 555 21.93 10.69 -6.13
N LEU A 556 20.65 10.45 -5.88
CA LEU A 556 20.21 9.39 -4.97
C LEU A 556 20.39 7.99 -5.57
N LEU A 557 20.19 7.83 -6.87
CA LEU A 557 20.49 6.58 -7.59
C LEU A 557 21.99 6.25 -7.52
N ALA A 558 22.86 7.24 -7.70
CA ALA A 558 24.31 7.06 -7.53
C ALA A 558 24.69 6.69 -6.08
N ALA A 559 24.07 7.35 -5.10
CA ALA A 559 24.26 7.03 -3.68
C ALA A 559 23.77 5.60 -3.35
N PHE A 560 22.63 5.20 -3.87
CA PHE A 560 22.10 3.85 -3.69
C PHE A 560 22.98 2.79 -4.36
N ARG A 561 23.45 3.06 -5.59
CA ARG A 561 24.39 2.18 -6.29
C ARG A 561 25.68 1.96 -5.48
N ARG A 562 26.26 3.05 -4.92
CA ARG A 562 27.45 2.95 -4.05
C ARG A 562 27.16 2.11 -2.81
N PHE A 563 26.02 2.32 -2.14
CA PHE A 563 25.59 1.54 -0.99
C PHE A 563 25.47 0.04 -1.33
N LEU A 564 24.84 -0.28 -2.47
CA LEU A 564 24.70 -1.67 -2.94
C LEU A 564 26.07 -2.30 -3.27
N THR A 565 26.99 -1.56 -3.89
CA THR A 565 28.37 -2.04 -4.15
C THR A 565 29.10 -2.35 -2.85
N GLU A 566 28.97 -1.50 -1.84
CA GLU A 566 29.54 -1.76 -0.51
C GLU A 566 28.90 -2.98 0.16
N ALA A 567 27.57 -3.14 0.05
CA ALA A 567 26.85 -4.27 0.60
C ALA A 567 27.15 -5.59 -0.13
N ALA A 568 27.45 -5.57 -1.43
CA ALA A 568 27.79 -6.76 -2.22
C ALA A 568 29.23 -7.21 -2.03
N SER A 569 30.21 -6.29 -1.96
CA SER A 569 31.64 -6.61 -2.05
C SER A 569 32.55 -5.86 -1.08
N GLY A 570 32.00 -4.86 -0.34
CA GLY A 570 32.78 -4.05 0.61
C GLY A 570 33.08 -4.76 1.94
N PRO A 571 33.77 -4.05 2.88
CA PRO A 571 34.08 -4.60 4.20
C PRO A 571 32.86 -5.04 5.03
N GLY A 572 31.71 -4.41 4.78
CA GLY A 572 30.43 -4.76 5.42
C GLY A 572 29.51 -5.55 4.50
N ARG A 573 30.06 -6.41 3.65
CA ARG A 573 29.27 -7.24 2.72
C ARG A 573 28.24 -8.10 3.45
N THR A 574 27.07 -8.24 2.85
CA THR A 574 26.01 -9.16 3.27
C THR A 574 25.98 -10.40 2.38
N ARG A 575 25.50 -11.52 2.91
CA ARG A 575 25.26 -12.74 2.11
C ARG A 575 23.97 -12.67 1.28
N SER A 576 23.16 -11.60 1.43
CA SER A 576 21.97 -11.40 0.60
C SER A 576 22.36 -11.27 -0.88
N PRO A 577 21.71 -11.98 -1.81
CA PRO A 577 21.96 -11.85 -3.24
C PRO A 577 21.39 -10.55 -3.83
N LEU A 578 20.51 -9.87 -3.10
CA LEU A 578 19.80 -8.70 -3.62
C LEU A 578 20.71 -7.55 -4.08
N PRO A 579 21.79 -7.17 -3.35
CA PRO A 579 22.66 -6.08 -3.81
C PRO A 579 23.29 -6.33 -5.19
N ALA A 580 23.87 -7.53 -5.40
CA ALA A 580 24.45 -7.91 -6.69
C ALA A 580 23.38 -7.95 -7.79
N ARG A 581 22.22 -8.56 -7.50
CA ARG A 581 21.10 -8.63 -8.44
C ARG A 581 20.63 -7.24 -8.90
N LEU A 582 20.47 -6.28 -8.01
CA LEU A 582 20.09 -4.91 -8.37
C LEU A 582 21.16 -4.16 -9.17
N LEU A 583 22.44 -4.48 -8.98
CA LEU A 583 23.55 -3.87 -9.70
C LEU A 583 23.76 -4.45 -11.10
N GLU A 584 23.45 -5.72 -11.32
CA GLU A 584 23.83 -6.46 -12.52
C GLU A 584 22.66 -6.70 -13.48
N THR A 585 21.41 -6.77 -12.97
CA THR A 585 20.26 -7.09 -13.79
C THR A 585 19.75 -5.86 -14.54
N PRO A 586 19.71 -5.87 -15.88
CA PRO A 586 19.29 -4.69 -16.68
C PRO A 586 17.79 -4.38 -16.53
N THR A 587 17.01 -5.35 -16.10
CA THR A 587 15.57 -5.23 -15.90
C THR A 587 15.15 -5.77 -14.54
N LEU A 588 14.04 -5.27 -14.01
CA LEU A 588 13.47 -5.72 -12.73
C LEU A 588 12.02 -6.16 -12.93
N ARG A 589 11.63 -7.23 -12.22
CA ARG A 589 10.23 -7.62 -12.13
C ARG A 589 9.48 -6.66 -11.22
N CYS A 590 8.36 -6.15 -11.68
CA CYS A 590 7.56 -5.16 -10.96
C CYS A 590 6.09 -5.56 -11.01
N LYS A 591 5.41 -5.45 -9.87
CA LYS A 591 3.98 -5.72 -9.77
C LYS A 591 3.19 -4.71 -10.60
N ALA A 592 2.29 -5.22 -11.44
CA ALA A 592 1.43 -4.46 -12.33
C ALA A 592 0.03 -4.36 -11.71
N ASN A 593 -0.23 -3.30 -10.95
CA ASN A 593 -1.48 -3.17 -10.21
C ASN A 593 -2.69 -2.89 -11.11
N LEU A 594 -2.51 -2.18 -12.22
CA LEU A 594 -3.57 -1.94 -13.20
C LEU A 594 -3.94 -3.23 -13.92
N LEU A 595 -2.97 -3.98 -14.47
CA LEU A 595 -3.22 -5.26 -15.12
C LEU A 595 -3.78 -6.30 -14.16
N THR A 596 -3.32 -6.35 -12.91
CA THR A 596 -3.89 -7.22 -11.86
C THR A 596 -5.38 -6.93 -11.66
N ARG A 597 -5.76 -5.65 -11.64
CA ARG A 597 -7.16 -5.26 -11.49
C ARG A 597 -8.00 -5.51 -12.75
N LEU A 598 -7.43 -5.27 -13.93
CA LEU A 598 -8.08 -5.58 -15.21
C LEU A 598 -8.38 -7.06 -15.39
N ARG A 599 -7.53 -7.95 -14.83
CA ARG A 599 -7.74 -9.40 -14.84
C ARG A 599 -8.58 -9.91 -13.66
N GLY A 600 -9.14 -9.04 -12.83
CA GLY A 600 -9.98 -9.43 -11.69
C GLY A 600 -9.30 -10.25 -10.60
N LEU A 601 -7.95 -10.31 -10.59
CA LEU A 601 -7.19 -11.16 -9.65
C LEU A 601 -7.34 -10.68 -8.20
N ASP A 602 -7.40 -11.65 -7.27
CA ASP A 602 -7.39 -11.43 -5.82
C ASP A 602 -6.14 -12.07 -5.20
N GLU A 603 -5.37 -11.26 -4.48
CA GLU A 603 -4.08 -11.68 -3.91
C GLU A 603 -4.20 -12.67 -2.74
N LEU A 604 -5.39 -12.97 -2.27
CA LEU A 604 -5.64 -14.02 -1.27
C LEU A 604 -5.99 -15.38 -1.90
N VAL A 605 -6.23 -15.42 -3.21
CA VAL A 605 -6.73 -16.63 -3.88
C VAL A 605 -5.65 -17.22 -4.77
N GLY A 606 -5.41 -18.52 -4.64
CA GLY A 606 -4.48 -19.29 -5.46
C GLY A 606 -3.01 -19.28 -4.98
N PRO A 607 -2.12 -19.92 -5.74
CA PRO A 607 -0.68 -19.94 -5.49
C PRO A 607 -0.05 -18.55 -5.61
N VAL A 608 1.03 -18.29 -4.86
CA VAL A 608 1.70 -16.97 -4.77
C VAL A 608 2.13 -16.40 -6.12
N ASP A 609 2.46 -17.23 -7.07
CA ASP A 609 2.89 -16.86 -8.44
C ASP A 609 1.75 -16.42 -9.35
N THR A 610 0.50 -16.81 -9.05
CA THR A 610 -0.70 -16.47 -9.84
C THR A 610 -1.56 -15.36 -9.26
N GLN A 611 -1.24 -14.87 -8.06
CA GLN A 611 -2.04 -13.87 -7.33
C GLN A 611 -1.97 -12.46 -7.93
N SER A 612 -0.94 -12.13 -8.70
CA SER A 612 -0.71 -10.79 -9.26
C SER A 612 0.02 -10.86 -10.60
N VAL A 613 -0.26 -9.91 -11.47
CA VAL A 613 0.51 -9.71 -12.70
C VAL A 613 1.82 -9.02 -12.39
N TYR A 614 2.91 -9.49 -12.97
CA TYR A 614 4.22 -8.87 -12.93
C TYR A 614 4.68 -8.50 -14.34
N VAL A 615 5.15 -7.26 -14.50
CA VAL A 615 5.78 -6.77 -15.73
C VAL A 615 7.28 -6.60 -15.52
N THR A 616 8.01 -6.47 -16.61
CA THR A 616 9.44 -6.18 -16.60
C THR A 616 9.63 -4.68 -16.84
N ILE A 617 10.38 -4.03 -15.96
CA ILE A 617 10.75 -2.61 -16.08
C ILE A 617 12.26 -2.46 -16.26
N ALA A 618 12.70 -1.41 -16.93
CA ALA A 618 14.13 -1.07 -17.00
C ALA A 618 14.66 -0.76 -15.59
N ASN A 619 15.87 -1.23 -15.28
CA ASN A 619 16.51 -0.95 -14.00
C ASN A 619 17.14 0.45 -14.01
N PRO A 620 16.62 1.42 -13.22
CA PRO A 620 17.12 2.79 -13.25
C PRO A 620 18.56 2.93 -12.70
N LEU A 621 19.05 1.93 -11.95
CA LEU A 621 20.44 1.91 -11.48
C LEU A 621 21.45 1.67 -12.62
N ILE A 622 21.04 1.05 -13.72
CA ILE A 622 21.90 0.75 -14.87
C ILE A 622 21.70 1.80 -15.97
N THR A 623 20.45 2.12 -16.32
CA THR A 623 20.13 3.04 -17.40
C THR A 623 20.58 4.48 -17.15
N SER A 624 20.70 4.89 -15.89
CA SER A 624 21.17 6.25 -15.53
C SER A 624 22.68 6.50 -15.79
N VAL A 625 23.42 5.46 -16.19
CA VAL A 625 24.91 5.54 -16.39
C VAL A 625 25.29 5.67 -17.86
N SER A 626 24.38 5.40 -18.82
CA SER A 626 24.70 5.44 -20.26
C SER A 626 24.24 6.76 -20.91
N PRO A 627 25.16 7.62 -21.40
CA PRO A 627 24.76 8.83 -22.11
C PRO A 627 24.36 8.62 -23.58
N SER A 628 24.38 7.41 -24.11
CA SER A 628 23.95 7.14 -25.49
C SER A 628 23.69 5.65 -25.75
N GLY A 629 22.52 5.35 -26.31
CA GLY A 629 22.23 4.09 -27.01
C GLY A 629 21.39 3.09 -26.21
N MET A 630 20.07 3.16 -26.35
CA MET A 630 19.17 2.07 -25.99
C MET A 630 19.08 1.05 -27.13
N PRO A 631 19.14 -0.27 -26.84
CA PRO A 631 18.56 -1.25 -27.75
C PRO A 631 17.04 -1.24 -27.59
N ALA A 632 16.33 -1.26 -28.71
CA ALA A 632 14.88 -1.43 -28.75
C ALA A 632 14.50 -2.79 -28.12
N VAL A 633 13.60 -2.76 -27.13
CA VAL A 633 13.01 -3.97 -26.56
C VAL A 633 11.94 -4.43 -27.55
N THR A 634 12.16 -5.56 -28.18
CA THR A 634 11.16 -6.26 -29.01
C THR A 634 10.08 -6.84 -28.08
N PRO A 635 8.80 -6.59 -28.31
CA PRO A 635 7.76 -7.27 -27.55
C PRO A 635 7.82 -8.77 -27.85
N MET A 636 8.02 -9.60 -26.85
CA MET A 636 7.79 -11.03 -26.97
C MET A 636 6.28 -11.28 -26.97
N ALA A 637 5.87 -12.06 -27.98
CA ALA A 637 4.51 -12.52 -28.23
C ALA A 637 3.92 -13.37 -27.08
#